data_69cc9fe3e65bf97fbaef3bb251252a1b
#
_entry.id   69cc9fe3e65bf97fbaef3bb251252a1b
#
_cell.length_a   1.000
_cell.length_b   1.000
_cell.length_c   1.000
_cell.angle_alpha   90.00
_cell.angle_beta   90.00
_cell.angle_gamma   90.00
#
_symmetry.space_group_name_H-M   'P 1'
#
loop_
_entity.id
_entity.type
_entity.pdbx_description
1 polymer ?
#
loop_
_entity_poly.entity_id
_entity_poly.type
_entity_poly.pdbx_seq_one_letter_code
_entity_poly.pdbx_strand_id
1 'polypeptide(L)'
;MLDLRWHASPALIPTRSQLVVKLNGEYQTTIPIPKERDGDVLKTRIWLNAKKLKDSNRLSFDFIGSYAPASVCENPASKTLWAAVDGGSILTLTHQRIRAADDLTLLPAPFVDPADRNPSTLAFSLPSDPTDAMLQAAGITASWAGVASDWRGIRAGVSFDAAPPERHFIVLITNKRRPLFLKDWPEARGPEITVADAPATDWAKMLVIAGRNDADLLVAARALATRGDTFTGNAVRITNLARVTPSEPYRVPKWIDTTRKTTLGDILDYEGQLNAKGIDLPPLRIDFRLPPDLFVMTRSSIPFDLKFRYSQPAADALSQLRLSLNESLVRTFPLMPEGDGTSRKTSDFAVVDTLSSYLNQIDIPAVLFSSNNRLKFDFAYGASISGGSPENCRTVTLIPNEVAIDPNSSLDFTGFYHFAPMPDLRLFAQSGYPFTIYGDLSQTTIVMPASPDANTTSAMLTTLARFSSQTGAAAHAVTVTTKPAPETLKDRDVLVFGIVPECLLQKNPEKPTLSLNPDSRRLAAPDFVIRNVLAKAAADANDVDQITDMMARGPAAAIAGYESPITPGRSVVALMATPGAGETKLIDRLADPHALGDTGGTLSFVHASPALNFYAEPSYYSGDLPWHQRLWFRLLDSPLLLVLCTFFAIVLMGFIIYGLMYAHNKRRLRIAKTERDRL
;
A
#
# COMPACT_ATOMS: atom_id res chain seq x y z
N MET A 1 20.81 -0.84 -23.29
CA MET A 1 20.41 -0.11 -24.51
C MET A 1 19.14 0.64 -24.21
N LEU A 2 19.06 1.92 -24.58
CA LEU A 2 17.85 2.77 -24.40
C LEU A 2 17.29 3.10 -25.79
N ASP A 3 16.09 2.67 -26.07
CA ASP A 3 15.28 3.12 -27.20
C ASP A 3 14.45 4.31 -26.73
N LEU A 4 15.03 5.51 -26.87
CA LEU A 4 14.43 6.77 -26.44
C LEU A 4 13.40 7.22 -27.46
N ARG A 5 12.18 7.47 -26.98
CA ARG A 5 11.12 8.17 -27.71
C ARG A 5 10.95 9.56 -27.08
N TRP A 6 10.95 10.59 -27.88
CA TRP A 6 10.95 11.95 -27.37
C TRP A 6 10.41 12.94 -28.39
N HIS A 7 10.03 14.10 -27.90
CA HIS A 7 9.55 15.21 -28.72
C HIS A 7 10.40 16.44 -28.41
N ALA A 8 10.53 17.32 -29.36
CA ALA A 8 11.21 18.60 -29.18
C ALA A 8 10.40 19.72 -29.82
N SER A 9 10.47 20.91 -29.21
CA SER A 9 9.77 22.09 -29.71
C SER A 9 10.13 22.38 -31.17
N PRO A 10 9.14 22.67 -32.04
CA PRO A 10 9.40 23.06 -33.43
C PRO A 10 10.16 24.40 -33.54
N ALA A 11 10.12 25.24 -32.53
CA ALA A 11 10.81 26.53 -32.49
C ALA A 11 12.34 26.43 -32.33
N LEU A 12 12.88 25.26 -31.97
CA LEU A 12 14.32 25.08 -31.73
C LEU A 12 15.15 25.19 -33.00
N ILE A 13 16.28 25.85 -32.89
CA ILE A 13 17.32 25.89 -33.95
C ILE A 13 18.15 24.60 -33.84
N PRO A 14 18.10 23.68 -34.83
CA PRO A 14 18.76 22.38 -34.77
C PRO A 14 20.27 22.43 -34.53
N THR A 15 20.96 23.38 -35.15
CA THR A 15 22.41 23.54 -35.05
C THR A 15 22.89 24.09 -33.70
N ARG A 16 21.97 24.58 -32.87
CA ARG A 16 22.26 25.20 -31.57
C ARG A 16 21.54 24.52 -30.40
N SER A 17 20.80 23.46 -30.70
CA SER A 17 19.99 22.74 -29.69
C SER A 17 20.34 21.27 -29.65
N GLN A 18 20.40 20.71 -28.45
CA GLN A 18 20.79 19.33 -28.22
C GLN A 18 20.26 18.79 -26.91
N LEU A 19 20.18 17.48 -26.79
CA LEU A 19 19.84 16.76 -25.58
C LEU A 19 21.06 15.95 -25.12
N VAL A 20 21.59 16.26 -23.94
CA VAL A 20 22.74 15.56 -23.35
C VAL A 20 22.22 14.47 -22.42
N VAL A 21 22.65 13.24 -22.63
CA VAL A 21 22.25 12.08 -21.83
C VAL A 21 23.37 11.74 -20.85
N LYS A 22 23.01 11.62 -19.57
CA LYS A 22 23.93 11.25 -18.50
C LYS A 22 23.39 10.06 -17.71
N LEU A 23 24.27 9.17 -17.30
CA LEU A 23 24.00 8.07 -16.40
C LEU A 23 24.79 8.27 -15.10
N ASN A 24 24.09 8.37 -13.97
CA ASN A 24 24.71 8.63 -12.65
C ASN A 24 25.61 9.88 -12.63
N GLY A 25 25.20 10.93 -13.38
CA GLY A 25 25.95 12.17 -13.52
C GLY A 25 27.06 12.14 -14.58
N GLU A 26 27.40 10.96 -15.13
CA GLU A 26 28.43 10.82 -16.13
C GLU A 26 27.85 10.89 -17.55
N TYR A 27 28.52 11.65 -18.41
CA TYR A 27 28.16 11.81 -19.81
C TYR A 27 28.14 10.47 -20.56
N GLN A 28 27.07 10.24 -21.33
CA GLN A 28 26.94 9.08 -22.21
C GLN A 28 26.95 9.46 -23.68
N THR A 29 26.11 10.41 -24.07
CA THR A 29 26.02 10.86 -25.46
C THR A 29 25.29 12.21 -25.54
N THR A 30 25.41 12.87 -26.69
CA THR A 30 24.65 14.06 -27.06
C THR A 30 23.81 13.74 -28.30
N ILE A 31 22.52 14.06 -28.22
CA ILE A 31 21.56 13.89 -29.30
C ILE A 31 21.31 15.26 -29.93
N PRO A 32 21.71 15.54 -31.16
CA PRO A 32 21.35 16.78 -31.83
C PRO A 32 19.85 16.82 -32.15
N ILE A 33 19.28 17.99 -32.15
CA ILE A 33 17.88 18.18 -32.58
C ILE A 33 17.82 18.02 -34.12
N PRO A 34 17.00 17.12 -34.66
CA PRO A 34 16.92 16.96 -36.12
C PRO A 34 16.28 18.17 -36.80
N LYS A 35 16.61 18.38 -38.07
CA LYS A 35 16.08 19.50 -38.87
C LYS A 35 14.63 19.30 -39.24
N GLU A 36 14.25 18.07 -39.59
CA GLU A 36 12.90 17.68 -39.95
C GLU A 36 12.18 17.14 -38.70
N ARG A 37 11.07 17.76 -38.32
CA ARG A 37 10.30 17.49 -37.11
C ARG A 37 8.81 17.76 -37.37
N ASP A 38 8.20 16.90 -38.14
CA ASP A 38 6.77 17.05 -38.50
C ASP A 38 5.82 16.58 -37.39
N GLY A 39 6.06 17.02 -36.13
CA GLY A 39 5.21 16.68 -34.99
C GLY A 39 5.30 15.23 -34.51
N ASP A 40 6.14 14.42 -35.15
CA ASP A 40 6.29 13.01 -34.85
C ASP A 40 7.19 12.75 -33.65
N VAL A 41 6.95 11.58 -33.05
CA VAL A 41 7.82 11.04 -31.98
C VAL A 41 9.21 10.75 -32.56
N LEU A 42 10.20 11.48 -32.10
CA LEU A 42 11.60 11.21 -32.44
C LEU A 42 12.04 9.91 -31.76
N LYS A 43 12.79 9.07 -32.48
CA LYS A 43 13.30 7.79 -31.97
C LYS A 43 14.81 7.78 -32.03
N THR A 44 15.46 7.56 -30.90
CA THR A 44 16.92 7.52 -30.81
C THR A 44 17.35 6.32 -29.98
N ARG A 45 18.23 5.49 -30.54
CA ARG A 45 18.82 4.36 -29.83
C ARG A 45 20.16 4.77 -29.22
N ILE A 46 20.30 4.52 -27.91
CA ILE A 46 21.47 4.92 -27.13
C ILE A 46 22.04 3.70 -26.44
N TRP A 47 23.34 3.51 -26.57
CA TRP A 47 24.07 2.50 -25.82
C TRP A 47 24.64 3.13 -24.57
N LEU A 48 24.11 2.74 -23.40
CA LEU A 48 24.61 3.18 -22.10
C LEU A 48 25.79 2.30 -21.67
N ASN A 49 26.75 2.92 -20.99
CA ASN A 49 27.91 2.19 -20.49
C ASN A 49 27.52 1.31 -19.28
N ALA A 50 27.46 -0.02 -19.49
CA ALA A 50 27.08 -0.98 -18.47
C ALA A 50 28.00 -0.96 -17.22
N LYS A 51 29.27 -0.56 -17.35
CA LYS A 51 30.23 -0.45 -16.24
C LYS A 51 29.88 0.68 -15.25
N LYS A 52 28.97 1.59 -15.63
CA LYS A 52 28.53 2.72 -14.83
C LYS A 52 27.21 2.46 -14.12
N LEU A 53 26.59 1.30 -14.35
CA LEU A 53 25.40 0.87 -13.63
C LEU A 53 25.77 0.54 -12.17
N LYS A 54 24.87 0.93 -11.27
CA LYS A 54 24.90 0.72 -9.81
C LYS A 54 23.59 0.06 -9.40
N ASP A 55 23.39 -0.24 -8.12
CA ASP A 55 22.14 -0.76 -7.60
C ASP A 55 20.98 0.24 -7.81
N SER A 56 21.22 1.53 -7.57
CA SER A 56 20.33 2.62 -7.93
C SER A 56 20.93 3.47 -9.02
N ASN A 57 20.18 3.73 -10.10
CA ASN A 57 20.66 4.45 -11.25
C ASN A 57 19.80 5.66 -11.55
N ARG A 58 20.46 6.79 -11.84
CA ARG A 58 19.84 8.01 -12.31
C ARG A 58 20.19 8.27 -13.77
N LEU A 59 19.20 8.18 -14.65
CA LEU A 59 19.31 8.60 -16.04
C LEU A 59 18.77 10.04 -16.14
N SER A 60 19.62 10.98 -16.58
CA SER A 60 19.24 12.38 -16.74
C SER A 60 19.40 12.84 -18.18
N PHE A 61 18.51 13.73 -18.59
CA PHE A 61 18.49 14.35 -19.91
C PHE A 61 18.62 15.86 -19.70
N ASP A 62 19.79 16.41 -20.03
CA ASP A 62 20.01 17.86 -19.93
C ASP A 62 19.71 18.47 -21.30
N PHE A 63 18.67 19.28 -21.35
CA PHE A 63 18.22 19.93 -22.58
C PHE A 63 18.90 21.29 -22.74
N ILE A 64 19.57 21.48 -23.87
CA ILE A 64 20.12 22.77 -24.30
C ILE A 64 19.33 23.21 -25.52
N GLY A 65 18.55 24.27 -25.37
CA GLY A 65 17.66 24.77 -26.42
C GLY A 65 17.97 26.22 -26.80
N SER A 66 17.89 26.50 -28.08
CA SER A 66 18.05 27.85 -28.66
C SER A 66 16.97 28.06 -29.74
N TYR A 67 16.28 29.20 -29.70
CA TYR A 67 15.21 29.54 -30.64
C TYR A 67 15.50 30.79 -31.46
N ALA A 68 16.54 31.54 -31.12
CA ALA A 68 16.86 32.78 -31.79
C ALA A 68 18.27 32.73 -32.43
N PRO A 69 18.51 33.47 -33.53
CA PRO A 69 19.83 33.65 -34.12
C PRO A 69 20.80 34.29 -33.10
N ALA A 70 22.09 34.09 -33.32
CA ALA A 70 23.15 34.60 -32.41
C ALA A 70 23.12 36.15 -32.20
N SER A 71 22.45 36.87 -33.09
CA SER A 71 22.29 38.33 -33.04
C SER A 71 21.10 38.79 -32.21
N VAL A 72 20.27 37.88 -31.65
CA VAL A 72 19.06 38.17 -30.88
C VAL A 72 19.20 37.60 -29.49
N CYS A 73 18.81 38.42 -28.47
CA CYS A 73 18.78 37.95 -27.09
C CYS A 73 17.72 36.89 -26.91
N GLU A 74 18.12 35.73 -26.40
CA GLU A 74 17.22 34.64 -26.05
C GLU A 74 16.78 34.76 -24.59
N ASN A 75 15.51 34.43 -24.38
CA ASN A 75 14.97 34.21 -23.06
C ASN A 75 15.15 32.74 -22.67
N PRO A 76 16.07 32.39 -21.74
CA PRO A 76 16.33 30.99 -21.36
C PRO A 76 15.14 30.32 -20.65
N ALA A 77 14.19 31.10 -20.12
CA ALA A 77 12.95 30.59 -19.51
C ALA A 77 11.76 30.63 -20.47
N SER A 78 11.98 30.79 -21.78
CA SER A 78 10.91 30.78 -22.76
C SER A 78 10.18 29.44 -22.77
N LYS A 79 8.85 29.48 -22.63
CA LYS A 79 7.99 28.27 -22.75
C LYS A 79 8.00 27.64 -24.15
N THR A 80 8.61 28.31 -25.13
CA THR A 80 8.82 27.75 -26.47
C THR A 80 10.00 26.81 -26.52
N LEU A 81 10.86 26.79 -25.49
CA LEU A 81 11.99 25.89 -25.34
C LEU A 81 11.57 24.68 -24.51
N TRP A 82 11.34 23.55 -25.14
CA TRP A 82 11.03 22.33 -24.44
C TRP A 82 11.51 21.10 -25.21
N ALA A 83 11.80 20.05 -24.46
CA ALA A 83 11.92 18.68 -24.93
C ALA A 83 11.17 17.77 -23.94
N ALA A 84 10.46 16.78 -24.44
CA ALA A 84 9.71 15.86 -23.62
C ALA A 84 10.11 14.42 -23.92
N VAL A 85 10.46 13.65 -22.91
CA VAL A 85 10.69 12.21 -23.01
C VAL A 85 9.36 11.51 -22.95
N ASP A 86 9.08 10.67 -23.97
CA ASP A 86 7.82 9.90 -24.05
C ASP A 86 7.88 8.68 -23.14
N GLY A 87 6.77 8.39 -22.46
CA GLY A 87 6.63 7.24 -21.56
C GLY A 87 6.73 5.87 -22.27
N GLY A 88 6.64 5.83 -23.60
CA GLY A 88 6.91 4.65 -24.43
C GLY A 88 8.40 4.39 -24.69
N SER A 89 9.32 5.14 -24.06
CA SER A 89 10.76 4.84 -24.11
C SER A 89 11.05 3.53 -23.39
N ILE A 90 11.95 2.69 -23.97
CA ILE A 90 12.24 1.36 -23.46
C ILE A 90 13.73 1.25 -23.11
N LEU A 91 14.01 0.89 -21.86
CA LEU A 91 15.36 0.52 -21.43
C LEU A 91 15.49 -1.01 -21.44
N THR A 92 16.33 -1.53 -22.35
CA THR A 92 16.62 -2.96 -22.44
C THR A 92 17.94 -3.25 -21.74
N LEU A 93 17.88 -4.08 -20.69
CA LEU A 93 19.05 -4.60 -19.98
C LEU A 93 19.27 -6.05 -20.40
N THR A 94 20.40 -6.32 -21.03
CA THR A 94 20.83 -7.68 -21.33
C THR A 94 21.86 -8.08 -20.29
N HIS A 95 21.56 -9.10 -19.50
CA HIS A 95 22.42 -9.58 -18.43
C HIS A 95 22.63 -11.08 -18.53
N GLN A 96 23.74 -11.54 -18.03
CA GLN A 96 24.04 -12.95 -17.83
C GLN A 96 23.86 -13.26 -16.33
N ARG A 97 23.15 -14.35 -16.04
CA ARG A 97 23.03 -14.82 -14.66
C ARG A 97 24.39 -15.32 -14.18
N ILE A 98 24.79 -14.87 -13.00
CA ILE A 98 26.00 -15.32 -12.32
C ILE A 98 25.61 -16.14 -11.10
N ARG A 99 26.46 -17.10 -10.73
CA ARG A 99 26.28 -17.87 -9.49
C ARG A 99 26.45 -16.94 -8.29
N ALA A 100 25.42 -16.84 -7.44
CA ALA A 100 25.51 -16.13 -6.18
C ALA A 100 26.42 -16.90 -5.20
N ALA A 101 27.05 -16.19 -4.25
CA ALA A 101 27.80 -16.83 -3.18
C ALA A 101 26.87 -17.60 -2.23
N ASP A 102 27.41 -18.62 -1.58
CA ASP A 102 26.71 -19.35 -0.53
C ASP A 102 26.86 -18.55 0.80
N ASP A 103 26.17 -17.42 0.87
CA ASP A 103 26.26 -16.51 2.01
C ASP A 103 24.91 -15.91 2.37
N LEU A 104 24.49 -16.14 3.60
CA LEU A 104 23.23 -15.64 4.17
C LEU A 104 23.21 -14.11 4.35
N THR A 105 24.37 -13.44 4.31
CA THR A 105 24.44 -11.97 4.33
C THR A 105 23.78 -11.33 3.13
N LEU A 106 23.62 -12.08 2.03
CA LEU A 106 22.96 -11.60 0.82
C LEU A 106 21.43 -11.56 0.93
N LEU A 107 20.86 -12.22 1.94
CA LEU A 107 19.39 -12.25 2.10
C LEU A 107 18.80 -10.83 2.13
N PRO A 108 17.66 -10.63 1.48
CA PRO A 108 16.77 -11.59 0.82
C PRO A 108 17.19 -12.05 -0.58
N ALA A 109 18.22 -11.43 -1.20
CA ALA A 109 18.73 -11.91 -2.48
C ALA A 109 19.44 -13.28 -2.32
N PRO A 110 19.45 -14.14 -3.34
CA PRO A 110 18.84 -13.97 -4.67
C PRO A 110 17.37 -14.44 -4.76
N PHE A 111 16.72 -14.77 -3.65
CA PHE A 111 15.35 -15.29 -3.61
C PHE A 111 14.31 -14.18 -3.88
N VAL A 112 14.53 -13.02 -3.29
CA VAL A 112 13.82 -11.77 -3.58
C VAL A 112 14.87 -10.68 -3.71
N ASP A 113 15.09 -10.17 -4.91
CA ASP A 113 16.03 -9.08 -5.14
C ASP A 113 15.33 -7.74 -4.88
N PRO A 114 15.73 -6.95 -3.86
CA PRO A 114 15.12 -5.64 -3.59
C PRO A 114 15.34 -4.63 -4.72
N ALA A 115 16.41 -4.80 -5.51
CA ALA A 115 16.73 -3.92 -6.63
C ALA A 115 15.93 -4.22 -7.91
N ASP A 116 15.32 -5.40 -8.04
CA ASP A 116 14.44 -5.73 -9.16
C ASP A 116 13.15 -4.90 -9.09
N ARG A 117 12.70 -4.41 -10.24
CA ARG A 117 11.46 -3.63 -10.37
C ARG A 117 10.27 -4.47 -10.87
N ASN A 118 10.52 -5.69 -11.27
CA ASN A 118 9.47 -6.61 -11.71
C ASN A 118 8.72 -7.23 -10.52
N PRO A 119 7.46 -7.67 -10.71
CA PRO A 119 6.77 -8.48 -9.72
C PRO A 119 7.60 -9.69 -9.30
N SER A 120 7.71 -9.93 -8.01
CA SER A 120 8.55 -11.00 -7.46
C SER A 120 7.87 -12.36 -7.66
N THR A 121 8.67 -13.37 -8.01
CA THR A 121 8.23 -14.76 -8.04
C THR A 121 9.06 -15.58 -7.08
N LEU A 122 8.41 -16.23 -6.12
CA LEU A 122 9.06 -17.08 -5.13
C LEU A 122 8.63 -18.52 -5.33
N ALA A 123 9.58 -19.44 -5.39
CA ALA A 123 9.31 -20.86 -5.52
C ALA A 123 9.58 -21.59 -4.20
N PHE A 124 8.68 -22.50 -3.85
CA PHE A 124 8.80 -23.39 -2.70
C PHE A 124 8.83 -24.84 -3.13
N SER A 125 9.60 -25.64 -2.41
CA SER A 125 9.53 -27.09 -2.48
C SER A 125 9.18 -27.64 -1.10
N LEU A 126 8.14 -28.48 -1.04
CA LEU A 126 7.66 -29.12 0.17
C LEU A 126 7.56 -30.63 -0.06
N PRO A 127 7.61 -31.47 0.99
CA PRO A 127 7.21 -32.86 0.90
C PRO A 127 5.74 -33.00 0.48
N SER A 128 5.38 -34.10 -0.16
CA SER A 128 4.01 -34.38 -0.64
C SER A 128 2.95 -34.47 0.48
N ASP A 129 3.37 -34.75 1.71
CA ASP A 129 2.49 -34.77 2.90
C ASP A 129 2.98 -33.78 3.94
N PRO A 130 2.75 -32.46 3.73
CA PRO A 130 3.21 -31.43 4.65
C PRO A 130 2.35 -31.42 5.91
N THR A 131 2.99 -31.26 7.08
CA THR A 131 2.28 -31.04 8.34
C THR A 131 1.74 -29.60 8.43
N ASP A 132 0.77 -29.36 9.34
CA ASP A 132 0.30 -28.02 9.66
C ASP A 132 1.47 -27.07 10.01
N ALA A 133 2.45 -27.56 10.75
CA ALA A 133 3.65 -26.80 11.11
C ALA A 133 4.55 -26.49 9.90
N MET A 134 4.65 -27.39 8.92
CA MET A 134 5.38 -27.15 7.68
C MET A 134 4.67 -26.09 6.82
N LEU A 135 3.35 -26.16 6.70
CA LEU A 135 2.54 -25.14 6.03
C LEU A 135 2.67 -23.79 6.74
N GLN A 136 2.65 -23.78 8.06
CA GLN A 136 2.85 -22.58 8.87
C GLN A 136 4.26 -21.99 8.67
N ALA A 137 5.29 -22.82 8.69
CA ALA A 137 6.67 -22.38 8.46
C ALA A 137 6.85 -21.82 7.03
N ALA A 138 6.23 -22.45 6.03
CA ALA A 138 6.22 -21.95 4.66
C ALA A 138 5.50 -20.58 4.57
N GLY A 139 4.37 -20.42 5.25
CA GLY A 139 3.63 -19.17 5.35
C GLY A 139 4.43 -18.04 6.00
N ILE A 140 5.11 -18.33 7.12
CA ILE A 140 6.02 -17.39 7.78
C ILE A 140 7.14 -16.96 6.83
N THR A 141 7.74 -17.92 6.12
CA THR A 141 8.82 -17.65 5.16
C THR A 141 8.34 -16.84 3.95
N ALA A 142 7.15 -17.15 3.43
CA ALA A 142 6.54 -16.36 2.36
C ALA A 142 6.24 -14.92 2.81
N SER A 143 5.82 -14.73 4.05
CA SER A 143 5.59 -13.42 4.64
C SER A 143 6.86 -12.58 4.74
N TRP A 144 7.99 -13.19 5.14
CA TRP A 144 9.31 -12.56 5.11
C TRP A 144 9.67 -12.07 3.70
N ALA A 145 9.50 -12.92 2.70
CA ALA A 145 9.72 -12.53 1.30
C ALA A 145 8.77 -11.42 0.84
N GLY A 146 7.53 -11.42 1.36
CA GLY A 146 6.55 -10.37 1.12
C GLY A 146 7.01 -8.99 1.60
N VAL A 147 7.62 -8.89 2.78
CA VAL A 147 8.23 -7.64 3.27
C VAL A 147 9.29 -7.14 2.30
N ALA A 148 10.16 -8.05 1.82
CA ALA A 148 11.24 -7.71 0.90
C ALA A 148 10.76 -7.34 -0.53
N SER A 149 9.61 -7.88 -0.97
CA SER A 149 9.04 -7.57 -2.30
C SER A 149 8.39 -6.18 -2.36
N ASP A 150 7.98 -5.65 -1.21
CA ASP A 150 7.39 -4.32 -1.03
C ASP A 150 6.17 -4.07 -1.96
N TRP A 151 6.16 -2.95 -2.72
CA TRP A 151 5.07 -2.52 -3.59
C TRP A 151 4.91 -3.36 -4.87
N ARG A 152 5.91 -4.16 -5.25
CA ARG A 152 5.96 -4.90 -6.52
C ARG A 152 4.96 -6.03 -6.65
N GLY A 153 4.43 -6.50 -5.50
CA GLY A 153 3.68 -7.74 -5.46
C GLY A 153 4.58 -8.97 -5.50
N ILE A 154 4.02 -10.10 -5.12
CA ILE A 154 4.73 -11.38 -5.06
C ILE A 154 3.80 -12.52 -5.39
N ARG A 155 4.28 -13.44 -6.23
CA ARG A 155 3.62 -14.70 -6.52
C ARG A 155 4.44 -15.84 -5.91
N ALA A 156 3.86 -16.59 -4.98
CA ALA A 156 4.46 -17.79 -4.46
C ALA A 156 3.94 -19.01 -5.23
N GLY A 157 4.85 -19.85 -5.71
CA GLY A 157 4.54 -21.13 -6.35
C GLY A 157 5.06 -22.29 -5.52
N VAL A 158 4.30 -23.37 -5.42
CA VAL A 158 4.67 -24.57 -4.65
C VAL A 158 4.82 -25.76 -5.58
N SER A 159 5.86 -26.57 -5.33
CA SER A 159 6.06 -27.90 -5.92
C SER A 159 6.19 -28.92 -4.80
N PHE A 160 5.51 -30.06 -4.92
CA PHE A 160 5.66 -31.17 -3.98
C PHE A 160 6.70 -32.18 -4.50
N ASP A 161 7.63 -32.58 -3.63
CA ASP A 161 8.69 -33.55 -3.88
C ASP A 161 9.60 -33.26 -5.08
N ALA A 162 9.52 -32.09 -5.67
CA ALA A 162 10.26 -31.69 -6.85
C ALA A 162 11.04 -30.39 -6.63
N ALA A 163 12.26 -30.31 -7.17
CA ALA A 163 13.01 -29.08 -7.24
C ALA A 163 12.44 -28.21 -8.38
N PRO A 164 12.04 -26.94 -8.12
CA PRO A 164 11.62 -26.04 -9.17
C PRO A 164 12.74 -25.82 -10.20
N PRO A 165 12.44 -25.98 -11.52
CA PRO A 165 13.47 -25.85 -12.54
C PRO A 165 13.92 -24.40 -12.73
N GLU A 166 15.21 -24.21 -13.03
CA GLU A 166 15.81 -22.96 -13.49
C GLU A 166 15.47 -21.71 -12.67
N ARG A 167 15.40 -21.83 -11.34
CA ARG A 167 15.17 -20.69 -10.45
C ARG A 167 15.67 -20.92 -9.03
N HIS A 168 15.89 -19.83 -8.32
CA HIS A 168 16.09 -19.88 -6.87
C HIS A 168 14.80 -20.31 -6.19
N PHE A 169 14.91 -21.13 -5.13
CA PHE A 169 13.74 -21.60 -4.40
C PHE A 169 14.04 -21.83 -2.92
N ILE A 170 12.98 -21.94 -2.14
CA ILE A 170 13.04 -22.24 -0.71
C ILE A 170 12.50 -23.65 -0.49
N VAL A 171 13.18 -24.42 0.35
CA VAL A 171 12.76 -25.77 0.70
C VAL A 171 12.69 -25.92 2.21
N LEU A 172 11.59 -26.52 2.68
CA LEU A 172 11.36 -26.77 4.09
C LEU A 172 11.41 -28.27 4.37
N ILE A 173 12.24 -28.68 5.33
CA ILE A 173 12.47 -30.09 5.65
C ILE A 173 12.53 -30.34 7.16
N THR A 174 12.16 -31.57 7.53
CA THR A 174 12.51 -32.14 8.83
C THR A 174 13.30 -33.44 8.63
N ASN A 175 13.90 -33.98 9.69
CA ASN A 175 14.62 -35.26 9.56
C ASN A 175 13.74 -36.42 9.09
N LYS A 176 12.43 -36.32 9.31
CA LYS A 176 11.45 -37.35 8.90
C LYS A 176 10.75 -37.06 7.57
N ARG A 177 10.64 -35.79 7.17
CA ARG A 177 9.91 -35.36 5.97
C ARG A 177 10.80 -34.49 5.10
N ARG A 178 11.17 -35.04 3.95
CA ARG A 178 12.07 -34.42 2.98
C ARG A 178 11.56 -34.67 1.56
N PRO A 179 11.64 -33.66 0.66
CA PRO A 179 11.43 -33.92 -0.77
C PRO A 179 12.40 -34.98 -1.29
N LEU A 180 12.01 -35.75 -2.28
CA LEU A 180 12.79 -36.87 -2.80
C LEU A 180 14.21 -36.49 -3.24
N PHE A 181 14.41 -35.31 -3.79
CA PHE A 181 15.73 -34.86 -4.23
C PHE A 181 16.68 -34.48 -3.07
N LEU A 182 16.17 -34.39 -1.83
CA LEU A 182 16.94 -34.11 -0.61
C LEU A 182 16.97 -35.29 0.36
N LYS A 183 16.68 -36.50 -0.12
CA LYS A 183 16.70 -37.71 0.75
C LYS A 183 18.04 -37.92 1.45
N ASP A 184 19.17 -37.58 0.78
CA ASP A 184 20.53 -37.76 1.27
C ASP A 184 21.07 -36.44 1.93
N TRP A 185 20.25 -35.42 2.12
CA TRP A 185 20.62 -34.20 2.81
C TRP A 185 20.98 -34.50 4.26
N PRO A 186 22.05 -33.91 4.82
CA PRO A 186 22.45 -34.15 6.22
C PRO A 186 21.30 -33.95 7.20
N GLU A 187 21.26 -34.74 8.25
CA GLU A 187 20.28 -34.57 9.31
C GLU A 187 20.51 -33.26 10.08
N ALA A 188 19.44 -32.49 10.24
CA ALA A 188 19.45 -31.29 11.05
C ALA A 188 19.71 -31.65 12.52
N ARG A 189 20.60 -30.93 13.17
CA ARG A 189 20.92 -31.08 14.60
C ARG A 189 20.14 -30.11 15.50
N GLY A 190 19.33 -29.23 14.90
CA GLY A 190 18.48 -28.24 15.52
C GLY A 190 17.77 -27.40 14.46
N PRO A 191 17.20 -26.26 14.81
CA PRO A 191 16.71 -25.28 13.83
C PRO A 191 17.89 -24.73 13.02
N GLU A 192 17.87 -24.93 11.70
CA GLU A 192 18.98 -24.58 10.80
C GLU A 192 18.46 -23.89 9.54
N ILE A 193 19.23 -22.94 9.03
CA ILE A 193 19.01 -22.26 7.75
C ILE A 193 20.30 -22.33 6.96
N THR A 194 20.24 -22.81 5.71
CA THR A 194 21.43 -23.03 4.88
C THR A 194 21.14 -22.56 3.45
N VAL A 195 22.07 -21.83 2.84
CA VAL A 195 22.08 -21.56 1.41
C VAL A 195 22.99 -22.55 0.74
N ALA A 196 22.49 -23.19 -0.33
CA ALA A 196 23.24 -24.15 -1.11
C ALA A 196 22.87 -24.08 -2.59
N ASP A 197 23.65 -24.73 -3.47
CA ASP A 197 23.34 -24.83 -4.89
C ASP A 197 22.07 -25.65 -5.13
N ALA A 198 21.25 -25.20 -6.07
CA ALA A 198 20.10 -25.97 -6.53
C ALA A 198 20.56 -27.14 -7.40
N PRO A 199 19.94 -28.35 -7.26
CA PRO A 199 20.44 -29.55 -7.92
C PRO A 199 20.35 -29.54 -9.46
N ALA A 200 19.54 -28.66 -10.04
CA ALA A 200 19.24 -28.67 -11.47
C ALA A 200 20.02 -27.63 -12.30
N THR A 201 20.80 -26.74 -11.67
CA THR A 201 21.48 -25.61 -12.38
C THR A 201 22.78 -25.22 -11.68
N ASP A 202 23.71 -24.63 -12.43
CA ASP A 202 25.01 -24.17 -11.90
C ASP A 202 24.93 -22.80 -11.22
N TRP A 203 23.83 -22.06 -11.35
CA TRP A 203 23.68 -20.68 -10.88
C TRP A 203 22.58 -20.48 -9.84
N ALA A 204 21.56 -21.36 -9.83
CA ALA A 204 20.45 -21.21 -8.90
C ALA A 204 20.82 -21.68 -7.49
N LYS A 205 20.22 -21.05 -6.50
CA LYS A 205 20.38 -21.36 -5.08
C LYS A 205 19.10 -21.88 -4.48
N MET A 206 19.23 -22.76 -3.50
CA MET A 206 18.14 -23.15 -2.61
C MET A 206 18.41 -22.65 -1.19
N LEU A 207 17.38 -22.10 -0.54
CA LEU A 207 17.37 -21.80 0.88
C LEU A 207 16.72 -22.96 1.61
N VAL A 208 17.51 -23.73 2.33
CA VAL A 208 17.04 -24.88 3.10
C VAL A 208 16.72 -24.43 4.52
N ILE A 209 15.45 -24.50 4.90
CA ILE A 209 14.97 -24.28 6.26
C ILE A 209 14.73 -25.66 6.86
N ALA A 210 15.52 -26.03 7.85
CA ALA A 210 15.59 -27.39 8.37
C ALA A 210 15.37 -27.45 9.89
N GLY A 211 14.80 -28.54 10.36
CA GLY A 211 14.67 -28.86 11.76
C GLY A 211 14.70 -30.36 12.01
N ARG A 212 15.04 -30.77 13.24
CA ARG A 212 14.92 -32.18 13.65
C ARG A 212 13.47 -32.65 13.56
N ASN A 213 12.55 -31.72 13.84
CA ASN A 213 11.10 -31.91 13.91
C ASN A 213 10.38 -30.60 13.56
N ASP A 214 9.04 -30.63 13.60
CA ASP A 214 8.18 -29.51 13.29
C ASP A 214 8.41 -28.29 14.20
N ALA A 215 8.71 -28.50 15.49
CA ALA A 215 9.00 -27.40 16.42
C ALA A 215 10.28 -26.63 16.06
N ASP A 216 11.35 -27.36 15.75
CA ASP A 216 12.61 -26.76 15.28
C ASP A 216 12.42 -26.02 13.95
N LEU A 217 11.63 -26.58 13.03
CA LEU A 217 11.34 -25.96 11.73
C LEU A 217 10.64 -24.60 11.90
N LEU A 218 9.66 -24.53 12.81
CA LEU A 218 8.98 -23.26 13.14
C LEU A 218 9.93 -22.24 13.77
N VAL A 219 10.86 -22.69 14.62
CA VAL A 219 11.89 -21.79 15.18
C VAL A 219 12.80 -21.23 14.09
N ALA A 220 13.23 -22.07 13.13
CA ALA A 220 14.05 -21.64 11.99
C ALA A 220 13.31 -20.61 11.11
N ALA A 221 12.06 -20.88 10.74
CA ALA A 221 11.24 -19.97 9.95
C ALA A 221 10.99 -18.62 10.66
N ARG A 222 10.71 -18.64 11.97
CA ARG A 222 10.55 -17.44 12.78
C ARG A 222 11.86 -16.65 12.91
N ALA A 223 12.99 -17.33 13.05
CA ALA A 223 14.30 -16.68 13.10
C ALA A 223 14.61 -15.96 11.77
N LEU A 224 14.31 -16.58 10.62
CA LEU A 224 14.43 -15.94 9.31
C LEU A 224 13.56 -14.68 9.23
N ALA A 225 12.30 -14.77 9.66
CA ALA A 225 11.35 -13.68 9.58
C ALA A 225 11.67 -12.47 10.49
N THR A 226 12.40 -12.71 11.61
CA THR A 226 12.65 -11.68 12.63
C THR A 226 14.09 -11.22 12.72
N ARG A 227 15.05 -11.99 12.19
CA ARG A 227 16.51 -11.75 12.31
C ARG A 227 17.29 -12.13 11.05
N GLY A 228 16.65 -12.34 9.93
CA GLY A 228 17.31 -12.77 8.68
C GLY A 228 18.46 -11.85 8.24
N ASP A 229 18.38 -10.57 8.55
CA ASP A 229 19.38 -9.54 8.29
C ASP A 229 20.67 -9.68 9.12
N THR A 230 20.66 -10.49 10.17
CA THR A 230 21.84 -10.70 11.05
C THR A 230 22.62 -11.99 10.74
N PHE A 231 22.14 -12.80 9.77
CA PHE A 231 22.78 -14.06 9.45
C PHE A 231 24.00 -13.87 8.57
N THR A 232 25.01 -14.73 8.78
CA THR A 232 26.28 -14.70 8.04
C THR A 232 26.75 -16.11 7.68
N GLY A 233 27.56 -16.21 6.64
CA GLY A 233 28.08 -17.49 6.15
C GLY A 233 27.03 -18.30 5.39
N ASN A 234 27.36 -19.53 5.04
CA ASN A 234 26.50 -20.40 4.25
C ASN A 234 25.42 -21.12 5.06
N ALA A 235 25.58 -21.22 6.37
CA ALA A 235 24.63 -21.88 7.26
C ALA A 235 24.62 -21.28 8.65
N VAL A 236 23.46 -21.22 9.27
CA VAL A 236 23.27 -20.77 10.65
C VAL A 236 22.41 -21.78 11.42
N ARG A 237 22.83 -22.11 12.64
CA ARG A 237 22.01 -22.87 13.59
C ARG A 237 21.50 -21.93 14.67
N ILE A 238 20.19 -21.96 14.88
CA ILE A 238 19.51 -21.13 15.86
C ILE A 238 19.57 -21.82 17.22
N THR A 239 20.42 -21.34 18.09
CA THR A 239 20.58 -21.90 19.46
C THR A 239 19.63 -21.25 20.45
N ASN A 240 19.32 -19.99 20.25
CA ASN A 240 18.40 -19.23 21.11
C ASN A 240 17.65 -18.19 20.26
N LEU A 241 16.35 -18.35 20.17
CA LEU A 241 15.47 -17.32 19.63
C LEU A 241 14.87 -16.57 20.81
N ALA A 242 15.26 -15.32 21.00
CA ALA A 242 14.64 -14.47 22.00
C ALA A 242 13.12 -14.43 21.76
N ARG A 243 12.35 -14.45 22.85
CA ARG A 243 10.90 -14.37 22.76
C ARG A 243 10.53 -13.06 22.04
N VAL A 244 9.93 -13.19 20.88
CA VAL A 244 9.45 -12.03 20.14
C VAL A 244 8.26 -11.45 20.90
N THR A 245 8.31 -10.16 21.18
CA THR A 245 7.18 -9.46 21.82
C THR A 245 6.00 -9.48 20.83
N PRO A 246 4.80 -9.88 21.27
CA PRO A 246 3.61 -9.81 20.41
C PRO A 246 3.41 -8.40 19.86
N SER A 247 3.02 -8.31 18.60
CA SER A 247 2.70 -7.02 17.98
C SER A 247 1.53 -6.35 18.71
N GLU A 248 1.63 -5.04 18.92
CA GLU A 248 0.50 -4.25 19.38
C GLU A 248 -0.46 -4.01 18.19
N PRO A 249 -1.77 -3.89 18.43
CA PRO A 249 -2.72 -3.63 17.36
C PRO A 249 -2.40 -2.31 16.66
N TYR A 250 -2.52 -2.30 15.33
CA TYR A 250 -2.26 -1.15 14.43
C TYR A 250 -0.82 -0.64 14.40
N ARG A 251 0.11 -1.22 15.15
CA ARG A 251 1.53 -0.89 15.11
C ARG A 251 2.27 -1.73 14.07
N VAL A 252 2.14 -1.34 12.82
CA VAL A 252 2.82 -1.97 11.69
C VAL A 252 3.68 -0.94 10.94
N PRO A 253 4.84 -1.33 10.41
CA PRO A 253 5.83 -0.38 9.88
C PRO A 253 5.32 0.56 8.79
N LYS A 254 4.39 0.11 7.94
CA LYS A 254 3.88 0.90 6.81
C LYS A 254 2.62 1.72 7.11
N TRP A 255 2.06 1.64 8.30
CA TRP A 255 0.91 2.46 8.69
C TRP A 255 1.35 3.61 9.58
N ILE A 256 0.66 4.75 9.44
CA ILE A 256 0.84 5.86 10.37
C ILE A 256 0.43 5.41 11.79
N ASP A 257 1.27 5.77 12.76
CA ASP A 257 0.98 5.57 14.17
C ASP A 257 -0.08 6.59 14.64
N THR A 258 -1.28 6.10 14.95
CA THR A 258 -2.40 6.95 15.41
C THR A 258 -2.35 7.25 16.91
N THR A 259 -1.37 6.71 17.65
CA THR A 259 -1.21 6.95 19.09
C THR A 259 -0.35 8.18 19.40
N ARG A 260 0.42 8.66 18.43
CA ARG A 260 1.29 9.84 18.51
C ARG A 260 1.26 10.66 17.22
N LYS A 261 1.77 11.87 17.28
CA LYS A 261 2.05 12.64 16.06
C LYS A 261 3.12 11.91 15.25
N THR A 262 2.87 11.73 13.96
CA THR A 262 3.81 11.11 13.04
C THR A 262 4.57 12.19 12.28
N THR A 263 5.89 12.20 12.36
CA THR A 263 6.73 13.11 11.59
C THR A 263 6.90 12.60 10.16
N LEU A 264 7.15 13.49 9.20
CA LEU A 264 7.46 13.09 7.84
C LEU A 264 8.73 12.24 7.79
N GLY A 265 9.69 12.50 8.70
CA GLY A 265 10.90 11.71 8.85
C GLY A 265 10.66 10.24 9.20
N ASP A 266 9.55 9.94 9.91
CA ASP A 266 9.18 8.57 10.29
C ASP A 266 8.69 7.72 9.09
N ILE A 267 8.31 8.37 7.97
CA ILE A 267 7.64 7.74 6.82
C ILE A 267 8.38 7.95 5.49
N LEU A 268 9.67 8.28 5.55
CA LEU A 268 10.51 8.42 4.34
C LEU A 268 10.88 7.05 3.78
N ASP A 269 10.88 6.96 2.45
CA ASP A 269 11.36 5.78 1.73
C ASP A 269 12.89 5.78 1.58
N TYR A 270 13.51 6.99 1.48
CA TYR A 270 14.96 7.14 1.34
C TYR A 270 15.45 8.51 1.81
N GLU A 271 16.71 8.57 2.19
CA GLU A 271 17.38 9.82 2.58
C GLU A 271 17.39 10.83 1.41
N GLY A 272 17.03 12.09 1.71
CA GLY A 272 16.98 13.17 0.71
C GLY A 272 15.67 13.26 -0.10
N GLN A 273 14.67 12.40 0.17
CA GLN A 273 13.34 12.44 -0.49
C GLN A 273 12.66 13.82 -0.38
N LEU A 274 12.93 14.55 0.70
CA LEU A 274 12.34 15.85 1.01
C LEU A 274 13.14 17.04 0.48
N ASN A 275 14.18 16.80 -0.32
CA ASN A 275 15.05 17.83 -0.86
C ASN A 275 15.03 17.84 -2.39
N ALA A 276 15.03 19.03 -2.98
CA ALA A 276 15.22 19.17 -4.42
C ALA A 276 16.09 20.39 -4.73
N LYS A 277 16.89 20.27 -5.82
CA LYS A 277 17.74 21.33 -6.34
C LYS A 277 17.67 21.34 -7.86
N GLY A 278 17.44 22.49 -8.45
CA GLY A 278 17.37 22.64 -9.89
C GLY A 278 16.74 23.95 -10.34
N ILE A 279 16.71 24.17 -11.64
CA ILE A 279 15.99 25.28 -12.25
C ILE A 279 14.50 24.95 -12.25
N ASP A 280 14.15 23.78 -12.77
CA ASP A 280 12.82 23.18 -12.65
C ASP A 280 12.86 22.13 -11.55
N LEU A 281 12.15 22.41 -10.47
CA LEU A 281 12.12 21.51 -9.33
C LEU A 281 11.09 20.40 -9.54
N PRO A 282 11.47 19.14 -9.38
CA PRO A 282 10.49 18.07 -9.34
C PRO A 282 9.64 18.22 -8.07
N PRO A 283 8.34 17.88 -8.11
CA PRO A 283 7.53 17.86 -6.91
C PRO A 283 8.05 16.83 -5.92
N LEU A 284 8.19 17.22 -4.64
CA LEU A 284 8.51 16.31 -3.55
C LEU A 284 7.25 15.52 -3.18
N ARG A 285 7.38 14.21 -3.01
CA ARG A 285 6.25 13.31 -2.75
C ARG A 285 6.56 12.39 -1.59
N ILE A 286 5.55 12.16 -0.76
CA ILE A 286 5.58 11.17 0.32
C ILE A 286 4.32 10.34 0.23
N ASP A 287 4.50 9.04 0.13
CA ASP A 287 3.41 8.07 0.15
C ASP A 287 3.32 7.47 1.55
N PHE A 288 2.11 7.35 2.09
CA PHE A 288 1.87 6.76 3.39
C PHE A 288 0.50 6.09 3.47
N ARG A 289 0.34 5.20 4.43
CA ARG A 289 -0.88 4.43 4.63
C ARG A 289 -1.51 4.75 5.98
N LEU A 290 -2.83 4.80 6.00
CA LEU A 290 -3.62 4.83 7.23
C LEU A 290 -4.13 3.43 7.56
N PRO A 291 -4.35 3.13 8.85
CA PRO A 291 -5.16 1.97 9.22
C PRO A 291 -6.50 2.01 8.46
N PRO A 292 -6.92 0.90 7.85
CA PRO A 292 -8.04 0.90 6.91
C PRO A 292 -9.41 1.15 7.57
N ASP A 293 -9.51 0.92 8.87
CA ASP A 293 -10.69 1.12 9.71
C ASP A 293 -10.65 2.42 10.51
N LEU A 294 -9.73 3.34 10.18
CA LEU A 294 -9.65 4.62 10.86
C LEU A 294 -10.91 5.44 10.58
N PHE A 295 -11.68 5.71 11.64
CA PHE A 295 -12.94 6.43 11.54
C PHE A 295 -12.72 7.94 11.45
N VAL A 296 -12.48 8.41 10.23
CA VAL A 296 -12.11 9.81 9.96
C VAL A 296 -13.26 10.81 10.21
N MET A 297 -14.50 10.35 10.35
CA MET A 297 -15.67 11.22 10.62
C MET A 297 -15.70 11.80 12.04
N THR A 298 -14.76 11.42 12.90
CA THR A 298 -14.63 11.96 14.27
C THR A 298 -14.31 13.45 14.28
N ARG A 299 -13.52 13.91 13.30
CA ARG A 299 -13.09 15.30 13.13
C ARG A 299 -13.23 15.69 11.66
N SER A 300 -13.49 16.97 11.42
CA SER A 300 -13.58 17.50 10.05
C SER A 300 -12.23 17.64 9.35
N SER A 301 -11.14 17.73 10.12
CA SER A 301 -9.79 17.94 9.60
C SER A 301 -8.71 17.25 10.42
N ILE A 302 -7.58 17.01 9.79
CA ILE A 302 -6.35 16.49 10.38
C ILE A 302 -5.35 17.65 10.46
N PRO A 303 -4.82 17.96 11.67
CA PRO A 303 -3.79 18.96 11.83
C PRO A 303 -2.47 18.52 11.17
N PHE A 304 -1.89 19.40 10.38
CA PHE A 304 -0.58 19.22 9.77
C PHE A 304 0.33 20.40 10.11
N ASP A 305 1.40 20.14 10.83
CA ASP A 305 2.46 21.13 11.14
C ASP A 305 3.54 21.03 10.06
N LEU A 306 3.51 21.96 9.09
CA LEU A 306 4.43 21.97 7.95
C LEU A 306 5.57 22.96 8.18
N LYS A 307 6.81 22.46 8.06
CA LYS A 307 8.05 23.26 8.10
C LYS A 307 8.82 23.04 6.81
N PHE A 308 9.26 24.13 6.17
CA PHE A 308 10.01 24.03 4.91
C PHE A 308 11.01 25.15 4.76
N ARG A 309 11.99 24.93 3.90
CA ARG A 309 13.03 25.89 3.53
C ARG A 309 13.08 26.03 2.02
N TYR A 310 13.43 27.21 1.54
CA TYR A 310 13.50 27.49 0.12
C TYR A 310 14.54 28.58 -0.19
N SER A 311 15.17 28.52 -1.38
CA SER A 311 15.97 29.64 -1.89
C SER A 311 15.07 30.81 -2.24
N GLN A 312 15.54 32.03 -1.97
CA GLN A 312 14.75 33.25 -2.15
C GLN A 312 14.36 33.44 -3.61
N PRO A 313 13.07 33.68 -3.92
CA PRO A 313 12.64 34.02 -5.25
C PRO A 313 13.06 35.46 -5.61
N ALA A 314 13.09 35.77 -6.91
CA ALA A 314 13.27 37.15 -7.37
C ALA A 314 12.10 38.02 -6.91
N ALA A 315 12.41 39.32 -6.57
CA ALA A 315 11.46 40.20 -5.93
C ALA A 315 10.17 40.49 -6.73
N ASP A 316 10.24 40.36 -8.05
CA ASP A 316 9.15 40.62 -9.01
C ASP A 316 8.49 39.33 -9.53
N ALA A 317 8.91 38.18 -9.02
CA ALA A 317 8.43 36.89 -9.49
C ALA A 317 7.43 36.24 -8.52
N LEU A 318 6.24 35.93 -9.01
CA LEU A 318 5.25 35.15 -8.24
C LEU A 318 5.73 33.73 -8.09
N SER A 319 6.22 33.41 -6.90
CA SER A 319 6.67 32.07 -6.55
C SER A 319 5.82 31.50 -5.42
N GLN A 320 5.56 30.19 -5.46
CA GLN A 320 4.65 29.56 -4.51
C GLN A 320 4.98 28.09 -4.26
N LEU A 321 4.65 27.62 -3.06
CA LEU A 321 4.54 26.20 -2.74
C LEU A 321 3.07 25.79 -2.78
N ARG A 322 2.75 24.76 -3.54
CA ARG A 322 1.42 24.11 -3.57
C ARG A 322 1.48 22.79 -2.83
N LEU A 323 0.67 22.67 -1.78
CA LEU A 323 0.46 21.44 -1.04
C LEU A 323 -0.79 20.75 -1.58
N SER A 324 -0.64 19.50 -2.00
CA SER A 324 -1.76 18.66 -2.44
C SER A 324 -1.74 17.32 -1.71
N LEU A 325 -2.94 16.77 -1.46
CA LEU A 325 -3.15 15.41 -0.95
C LEU A 325 -4.01 14.65 -1.95
N ASN A 326 -3.54 13.48 -2.39
CA ASN A 326 -4.25 12.63 -3.35
C ASN A 326 -4.71 13.42 -4.60
N GLU A 327 -3.79 14.23 -5.16
CA GLU A 327 -3.97 15.16 -6.29
C GLU A 327 -4.95 16.34 -6.01
N SER A 328 -5.60 16.39 -4.85
CA SER A 328 -6.45 17.51 -4.45
C SER A 328 -5.62 18.62 -3.80
N LEU A 329 -5.76 19.84 -4.30
CA LEU A 329 -5.05 21.00 -3.72
C LEU A 329 -5.59 21.30 -2.31
N VAL A 330 -4.69 21.27 -1.32
CA VAL A 330 -5.00 21.61 0.08
C VAL A 330 -4.79 23.10 0.33
N ARG A 331 -3.59 23.60 -0.01
CA ARG A 331 -3.20 24.99 0.23
C ARG A 331 -2.05 25.43 -0.65
N THR A 332 -2.02 26.75 -0.91
CA THR A 332 -0.92 27.43 -1.60
C THR A 332 -0.26 28.42 -0.65
N PHE A 333 1.07 28.39 -0.60
CA PHE A 333 1.89 29.31 0.20
C PHE A 333 2.70 30.19 -0.75
N PRO A 334 2.60 31.52 -0.66
CA PRO A 334 3.49 32.41 -1.40
C PRO A 334 4.92 32.28 -0.83
N LEU A 335 5.91 32.22 -1.71
CA LEU A 335 7.32 32.28 -1.34
C LEU A 335 7.75 33.75 -1.40
N MET A 336 8.16 34.30 -0.25
CA MET A 336 8.45 35.71 -0.12
C MET A 336 9.90 36.02 -0.51
N PRO A 337 10.16 37.13 -1.23
CA PRO A 337 11.51 37.63 -1.47
C PRO A 337 12.12 38.24 -0.20
N GLU A 338 13.41 38.57 -0.25
CA GLU A 338 14.13 39.20 0.85
C GLU A 338 13.53 40.59 1.21
N GLY A 339 13.22 40.83 2.48
CA GLY A 339 12.82 42.17 2.97
C GLY A 339 11.51 42.24 3.75
N ASP A 340 10.71 41.18 3.79
CA ASP A 340 9.38 41.21 4.43
C ASP A 340 9.35 40.67 5.89
N GLY A 341 10.43 40.89 6.64
CA GLY A 341 10.47 40.72 8.11
C GLY A 341 10.19 39.35 8.70
N THR A 342 9.70 38.39 7.91
CA THR A 342 9.29 37.06 8.36
C THR A 342 10.31 35.96 8.04
N SER A 343 11.36 36.29 7.26
CA SER A 343 12.38 35.32 6.84
C SER A 343 13.68 35.52 7.61
N ARG A 344 14.08 34.55 8.39
CA ARG A 344 15.37 34.50 9.09
C ARG A 344 16.43 33.90 8.19
N LYS A 345 17.45 34.65 7.79
CA LYS A 345 18.60 34.10 7.05
C LYS A 345 19.42 33.17 7.95
N THR A 346 19.53 31.93 7.53
CA THR A 346 20.60 31.05 7.96
C THR A 346 21.26 30.54 6.69
N SER A 347 22.37 31.19 6.24
CA SER A 347 23.00 30.97 4.95
C SER A 347 22.03 31.19 3.75
N ASP A 348 22.33 30.85 2.55
CA ASP A 348 21.61 31.16 1.31
C ASP A 348 20.13 30.68 1.22
N PHE A 349 19.49 30.36 2.36
CA PHE A 349 18.12 29.88 2.44
C PHE A 349 17.22 30.80 3.27
N ALA A 350 16.03 31.09 2.75
CA ALA A 350 14.95 31.64 3.57
C ALA A 350 14.31 30.52 4.39
N VAL A 351 14.38 30.66 5.71
CA VAL A 351 13.69 29.74 6.63
C VAL A 351 12.37 30.38 7.01
N VAL A 352 11.26 29.80 6.60
CA VAL A 352 9.96 30.12 7.19
C VAL A 352 9.92 29.47 8.55
N ASP A 353 10.40 30.19 9.56
CA ASP A 353 10.26 29.77 10.92
C ASP A 353 8.81 30.03 11.34
N THR A 354 8.11 28.97 11.67
CA THR A 354 6.75 29.01 12.18
C THR A 354 6.73 29.58 13.59
N LEU A 355 7.06 30.87 13.72
CA LEU A 355 7.15 31.58 14.99
C LEU A 355 5.82 31.93 15.65
N SER A 356 4.70 31.49 15.10
CA SER A 356 3.44 31.50 15.83
C SER A 356 2.69 30.21 15.58
N SER A 357 2.68 29.36 16.56
CA SER A 357 2.03 28.03 16.57
C SER A 357 0.54 28.03 16.21
N TYR A 358 -0.08 29.19 16.06
CA TYR A 358 -1.49 29.35 15.67
C TYR A 358 -1.73 29.64 14.18
N LEU A 359 -0.74 30.13 13.43
CA LEU A 359 -0.91 30.55 12.04
C LEU A 359 -0.41 29.55 11.00
N ASN A 360 0.28 28.48 11.40
CA ASN A 360 0.91 27.51 10.49
C ASN A 360 0.41 26.08 10.63
N GLN A 361 -0.52 25.84 11.50
CA GLN A 361 -1.25 24.60 11.52
C GLN A 361 -2.18 24.58 10.30
N ILE A 362 -1.92 23.65 9.39
CA ILE A 362 -2.75 23.41 8.23
C ILE A 362 -3.77 22.38 8.63
N ASP A 363 -5.03 22.70 8.51
CA ASP A 363 -6.11 21.76 8.70
C ASP A 363 -6.46 21.11 7.37
N ILE A 364 -6.01 19.85 7.16
CA ILE A 364 -6.31 19.10 5.96
C ILE A 364 -7.68 18.44 6.14
N PRO A 365 -8.66 18.67 5.24
CA PRO A 365 -9.98 18.05 5.35
C PRO A 365 -9.90 16.52 5.42
N ALA A 366 -10.55 15.93 6.43
CA ALA A 366 -10.51 14.48 6.69
C ALA A 366 -11.01 13.65 5.49
N VAL A 367 -11.95 14.19 4.71
CA VAL A 367 -12.52 13.54 3.52
C VAL A 367 -11.50 13.33 2.39
N LEU A 368 -10.38 14.04 2.39
CA LEU A 368 -9.32 13.88 1.38
C LEU A 368 -8.41 12.68 1.66
N PHE A 369 -8.44 12.13 2.87
CA PHE A 369 -7.64 10.97 3.22
C PHE A 369 -8.30 9.66 2.79
N SER A 370 -7.48 8.71 2.38
CA SER A 370 -7.85 7.34 2.03
C SER A 370 -6.93 6.34 2.74
N SER A 371 -7.07 5.04 2.48
CA SER A 371 -6.14 4.04 3.02
C SER A 371 -4.71 4.24 2.50
N ASN A 372 -4.55 4.68 1.25
CA ASN A 372 -3.27 5.03 0.65
C ASN A 372 -3.28 6.52 0.32
N ASN A 373 -2.29 7.25 0.79
CA ASN A 373 -2.22 8.69 0.65
C ASN A 373 -0.90 9.13 0.04
N ARG A 374 -0.97 10.19 -0.77
CA ARG A 374 0.18 10.86 -1.36
C ARG A 374 0.15 12.34 -1.04
N LEU A 375 1.08 12.80 -0.19
CA LEU A 375 1.39 14.22 -0.04
C LEU A 375 2.33 14.65 -1.16
N LYS A 376 2.01 15.78 -1.78
CA LYS A 376 2.79 16.39 -2.86
C LYS A 376 3.07 17.84 -2.55
N PHE A 377 4.34 18.20 -2.56
CA PHE A 377 4.83 19.55 -2.38
C PHE A 377 5.42 20.02 -3.70
N ASP A 378 4.76 20.98 -4.35
CA ASP A 378 5.11 21.49 -5.67
C ASP A 378 5.58 22.95 -5.55
N PHE A 379 6.89 23.15 -5.63
CA PHE A 379 7.52 24.45 -5.60
C PHE A 379 7.60 25.05 -7.00
N ALA A 380 6.82 26.08 -7.25
CA ALA A 380 6.80 26.81 -8.51
C ALA A 380 7.48 28.17 -8.33
N TYR A 381 8.65 28.33 -8.94
CA TYR A 381 9.36 29.62 -8.97
C TYR A 381 8.96 30.40 -10.22
N GLY A 382 8.60 31.66 -10.02
CA GLY A 382 8.44 32.60 -11.12
C GLY A 382 9.81 33.01 -11.67
N ALA A 383 9.92 33.07 -12.99
CA ALA A 383 11.10 33.63 -13.62
C ALA A 383 10.91 35.13 -13.85
N SER A 384 11.76 35.93 -13.25
CA SER A 384 11.92 37.34 -13.59
C SER A 384 12.95 37.44 -14.71
N ILE A 385 12.51 37.87 -15.88
CA ILE A 385 13.40 38.08 -17.01
C ILE A 385 13.29 39.53 -17.39
N SER A 386 14.28 40.32 -16.99
CA SER A 386 14.48 41.66 -17.53
C SER A 386 15.01 41.50 -18.96
N GLY A 387 14.18 41.78 -19.96
CA GLY A 387 14.60 41.83 -21.36
C GLY A 387 15.71 42.89 -21.52
N GLY A 388 16.88 42.46 -21.99
CA GLY A 388 17.89 43.36 -22.49
C GLY A 388 17.49 43.89 -23.88
N SER A 389 17.93 45.08 -24.24
CA SER A 389 17.86 45.52 -25.63
C SER A 389 18.78 44.67 -26.51
N PRO A 390 18.54 44.55 -27.83
CA PRO A 390 19.41 43.81 -28.74
C PRO A 390 20.89 44.19 -28.66
N GLU A 391 21.19 45.39 -28.17
CA GLU A 391 22.55 45.91 -28.03
C GLU A 391 23.20 45.52 -26.69
N ASN A 392 22.43 45.08 -25.69
CA ASN A 392 22.90 44.70 -24.36
C ASN A 392 22.22 43.41 -23.89
N CYS A 393 22.55 42.27 -24.50
CA CYS A 393 22.13 40.96 -24.00
C CYS A 393 22.73 40.70 -22.61
N ARG A 394 21.96 40.89 -21.56
CA ARG A 394 22.32 40.36 -20.25
C ARG A 394 22.10 38.86 -20.27
N THR A 395 23.19 38.11 -20.19
CA THR A 395 23.13 36.67 -19.95
C THR A 395 22.58 36.46 -18.54
N VAL A 396 21.31 36.09 -18.43
CA VAL A 396 20.73 35.68 -17.15
C VAL A 396 21.23 34.27 -16.87
N THR A 397 22.16 34.15 -15.94
CA THR A 397 22.52 32.84 -15.41
C THR A 397 21.37 32.37 -14.52
N LEU A 398 20.65 31.35 -14.94
CA LEU A 398 19.64 30.74 -14.10
C LEU A 398 20.32 30.06 -12.91
N ILE A 399 20.13 30.64 -11.71
CA ILE A 399 20.62 30.04 -10.47
C ILE A 399 19.67 28.90 -10.12
N PRO A 400 20.19 27.70 -9.87
CA PRO A 400 19.32 26.60 -9.44
C PRO A 400 18.70 26.91 -8.08
N ASN A 401 17.39 26.75 -7.99
CA ASN A 401 16.67 26.85 -6.74
C ASN A 401 16.91 25.60 -5.88
N GLU A 402 16.88 25.77 -4.58
CA GLU A 402 17.02 24.69 -3.62
C GLU A 402 15.88 24.75 -2.61
N VAL A 403 15.23 23.63 -2.38
CA VAL A 403 14.08 23.52 -1.49
C VAL A 403 14.18 22.28 -0.62
N ALA A 404 13.66 22.39 0.60
CA ALA A 404 13.61 21.26 1.52
C ALA A 404 12.36 21.35 2.39
N ILE A 405 11.69 20.22 2.58
CA ILE A 405 10.70 20.04 3.64
C ILE A 405 11.42 19.49 4.87
N ASP A 406 11.13 20.06 6.03
CA ASP A 406 11.73 19.60 7.29
C ASP A 406 11.15 18.24 7.67
N PRO A 407 11.99 17.22 7.93
CA PRO A 407 11.54 15.91 8.40
C PRO A 407 10.72 15.94 9.70
N ASN A 408 10.86 17.01 10.52
CA ASN A 408 10.06 17.21 11.74
C ASN A 408 8.66 17.82 11.47
N SER A 409 8.29 18.06 10.21
CA SER A 409 6.90 18.34 9.87
C SER A 409 6.03 17.15 10.26
N SER A 410 4.84 17.37 10.85
CA SER A 410 4.09 16.27 11.46
C SER A 410 2.59 16.31 11.18
N LEU A 411 2.02 15.14 10.96
CA LEU A 411 0.59 14.87 10.87
C LEU A 411 0.07 14.35 12.23
N ASP A 412 -1.10 14.82 12.65
CA ASP A 412 -1.69 14.44 13.93
C ASP A 412 -3.00 13.64 13.74
N PHE A 413 -2.87 12.31 13.82
CA PHE A 413 -4.00 11.38 13.81
C PHE A 413 -4.42 10.92 15.21
N THR A 414 -3.91 11.53 16.26
CA THR A 414 -4.26 11.14 17.63
C THR A 414 -5.73 11.39 17.94
N GLY A 415 -6.35 10.46 18.66
CA GLY A 415 -7.76 10.55 19.09
C GLY A 415 -8.79 10.21 18.01
N PHE A 416 -8.38 9.64 16.88
CA PHE A 416 -9.29 8.96 15.96
C PHE A 416 -9.59 7.55 16.47
N TYR A 417 -10.81 7.08 16.22
CA TYR A 417 -11.24 5.75 16.59
C TYR A 417 -11.03 4.77 15.44
N HIS A 418 -10.83 3.51 15.79
CA HIS A 418 -10.86 2.39 14.86
C HIS A 418 -12.26 1.80 14.85
N PHE A 419 -12.92 1.88 13.69
CA PHE A 419 -14.28 1.39 13.54
C PHE A 419 -14.63 1.20 12.06
N ALA A 420 -15.07 0.00 11.71
CA ALA A 420 -15.53 -0.31 10.37
C ALA A 420 -16.78 -1.19 10.37
N PRO A 421 -17.77 -0.90 9.50
CA PRO A 421 -18.86 -1.84 9.23
C PRO A 421 -18.32 -3.05 8.48
N MET A 422 -18.69 -4.25 8.91
CA MET A 422 -18.18 -5.51 8.40
C MET A 422 -19.32 -6.46 7.99
N PRO A 423 -19.11 -7.40 7.06
CA PRO A 423 -17.88 -7.62 6.28
C PRO A 423 -17.70 -6.61 5.15
N ASP A 424 -16.46 -6.18 4.91
CA ASP A 424 -16.10 -5.36 3.75
C ASP A 424 -14.81 -5.90 3.09
N LEU A 425 -14.98 -6.58 1.96
CA LEU A 425 -13.86 -7.16 1.21
C LEU A 425 -12.95 -6.10 0.57
N ARG A 426 -13.38 -4.84 0.48
CA ARG A 426 -12.51 -3.75 0.04
C ARG A 426 -11.38 -3.52 1.04
N LEU A 427 -11.68 -3.54 2.34
CA LEU A 427 -10.66 -3.40 3.40
C LEU A 427 -9.69 -4.60 3.39
N PHE A 428 -10.21 -5.80 3.16
CA PHE A 428 -9.40 -7.00 2.97
C PHE A 428 -8.46 -6.88 1.76
N ALA A 429 -8.97 -6.45 0.62
CA ALA A 429 -8.21 -6.31 -0.61
C ALA A 429 -7.10 -5.25 -0.53
N GLN A 430 -7.37 -4.12 0.13
CA GLN A 430 -6.45 -2.99 0.24
C GLN A 430 -5.33 -3.20 1.26
N SER A 431 -5.61 -3.91 2.35
CA SER A 431 -4.69 -3.99 3.49
C SER A 431 -4.64 -5.33 4.22
N GLY A 432 -5.44 -6.32 3.82
CA GLY A 432 -5.58 -7.58 4.55
C GLY A 432 -6.40 -7.47 5.85
N TYR A 433 -7.13 -6.36 6.03
CA TYR A 433 -7.98 -6.15 7.21
C TYR A 433 -9.14 -7.16 7.28
N PRO A 434 -9.50 -7.69 8.48
CA PRO A 434 -8.99 -7.35 9.81
C PRO A 434 -7.75 -8.17 10.25
N PHE A 435 -7.28 -9.13 9.47
CA PHE A 435 -6.18 -10.04 9.81
C PHE A 435 -4.91 -9.29 10.18
N THR A 436 -4.65 -8.17 9.54
CA THR A 436 -3.44 -7.34 9.65
C THR A 436 -3.47 -6.32 10.79
N ILE A 437 -4.52 -6.26 11.61
CA ILE A 437 -4.58 -5.43 12.83
C ILE A 437 -3.33 -5.70 13.70
N TYR A 438 -2.94 -6.97 13.82
CA TYR A 438 -1.68 -7.39 14.43
C TYR A 438 -0.72 -7.76 13.29
N GLY A 439 0.35 -7.01 13.13
CA GLY A 439 1.29 -7.20 12.01
C GLY A 439 1.92 -8.58 11.96
N ASP A 440 2.06 -9.25 13.09
CA ASP A 440 2.57 -10.62 13.22
C ASP A 440 1.52 -11.70 12.94
N LEU A 441 0.27 -11.31 12.67
CA LEU A 441 -0.91 -12.17 12.49
C LEU A 441 -1.18 -13.10 13.71
N SER A 442 -0.83 -12.67 14.93
CA SER A 442 -0.99 -13.47 16.16
C SER A 442 -2.44 -13.83 16.48
N GLN A 443 -3.42 -13.07 15.99
CA GLN A 443 -4.85 -13.36 16.17
C GLN A 443 -5.51 -13.96 14.91
N THR A 444 -4.72 -14.41 13.94
CA THR A 444 -5.21 -15.00 12.70
C THR A 444 -4.97 -16.51 12.67
N THR A 445 -5.99 -17.27 12.30
CA THR A 445 -5.87 -18.69 11.99
C THR A 445 -6.23 -18.93 10.52
N ILE A 446 -5.35 -19.63 9.83
CA ILE A 446 -5.55 -20.08 8.45
C ILE A 446 -6.05 -21.51 8.48
N VAL A 447 -7.16 -21.74 7.78
CA VAL A 447 -7.74 -23.07 7.59
C VAL A 447 -7.46 -23.53 6.17
N MET A 448 -6.78 -24.66 6.06
CA MET A 448 -6.44 -25.33 4.80
C MET A 448 -7.27 -26.60 4.64
N PRO A 449 -7.47 -27.10 3.41
CA PRO A 449 -8.03 -28.43 3.18
C PRO A 449 -7.20 -29.53 3.89
N ALA A 450 -7.82 -30.67 4.20
CA ALA A 450 -7.14 -31.80 4.83
C ALA A 450 -5.95 -32.34 4.03
N SER A 451 -6.00 -32.22 2.70
CA SER A 451 -4.93 -32.53 1.77
C SER A 451 -4.78 -31.37 0.79
N PRO A 452 -4.02 -30.32 1.15
CA PRO A 452 -3.89 -29.15 0.31
C PRO A 452 -3.03 -29.48 -0.93
N ASP A 453 -3.50 -29.07 -2.09
CA ASP A 453 -2.73 -29.16 -3.33
C ASP A 453 -1.72 -28.00 -3.48
N ALA A 454 -0.93 -28.06 -4.55
CA ALA A 454 0.09 -27.05 -4.83
C ALA A 454 -0.49 -25.66 -5.07
N ASN A 455 -1.63 -25.57 -5.74
CA ASN A 455 -2.27 -24.28 -6.05
C ASN A 455 -2.91 -23.65 -4.81
N THR A 456 -3.65 -24.41 -4.03
CA THR A 456 -4.25 -23.94 -2.77
C THR A 456 -3.15 -23.48 -1.80
N THR A 457 -2.04 -24.25 -1.71
CA THR A 457 -0.88 -23.86 -0.91
C THR A 457 -0.23 -22.58 -1.46
N SER A 458 -0.08 -22.47 -2.78
CA SER A 458 0.44 -21.24 -3.43
C SER A 458 -0.44 -20.02 -3.18
N ALA A 459 -1.77 -20.18 -3.17
CA ALA A 459 -2.71 -19.11 -2.84
C ALA A 459 -2.52 -18.63 -1.39
N MET A 460 -2.38 -19.55 -0.44
CA MET A 460 -2.09 -19.22 0.97
C MET A 460 -0.78 -18.45 1.10
N LEU A 461 0.32 -18.95 0.52
CA LEU A 461 1.63 -18.31 0.60
C LEU A 461 1.62 -16.92 -0.06
N THR A 462 0.97 -16.78 -1.21
CA THR A 462 0.82 -15.50 -1.92
C THR A 462 0.02 -14.50 -1.07
N THR A 463 -1.05 -14.94 -0.40
CA THR A 463 -1.86 -14.08 0.48
C THR A 463 -1.06 -13.58 1.67
N LEU A 464 -0.31 -14.46 2.35
CA LEU A 464 0.53 -14.07 3.49
C LEU A 464 1.66 -13.14 3.07
N ALA A 465 2.30 -13.40 1.94
CA ALA A 465 3.30 -12.50 1.38
C ALA A 465 2.69 -11.13 1.03
N ARG A 466 1.47 -11.09 0.46
CA ARG A 466 0.74 -9.85 0.19
C ARG A 466 0.46 -9.05 1.47
N PHE A 467 -0.07 -9.68 2.52
CA PHE A 467 -0.32 -8.99 3.79
C PHE A 467 0.95 -8.36 4.35
N SER A 468 2.05 -9.10 4.30
CA SER A 468 3.34 -8.61 4.79
C SER A 468 3.93 -7.50 3.91
N SER A 469 3.70 -7.53 2.60
CA SER A 469 4.08 -6.43 1.72
C SER A 469 3.29 -5.14 1.99
N GLN A 470 2.03 -5.27 2.43
CA GLN A 470 1.15 -4.15 2.75
C GLN A 470 1.41 -3.55 4.13
N THR A 471 1.81 -4.36 5.10
CA THR A 471 2.06 -3.95 6.49
C THR A 471 3.52 -3.62 6.78
N GLY A 472 4.45 -4.21 6.03
CA GLY A 472 5.89 -4.17 6.32
C GLY A 472 6.30 -5.08 7.49
N ALA A 473 5.39 -5.94 7.98
CA ALA A 473 5.64 -6.86 9.08
C ALA A 473 5.50 -8.31 8.62
N ALA A 474 6.42 -9.17 9.06
CA ALA A 474 6.33 -10.60 8.76
C ALA A 474 5.34 -11.31 9.69
N ALA A 475 4.54 -12.21 9.15
CA ALA A 475 3.48 -12.97 9.83
C ALA A 475 4.04 -14.11 10.69
N HIS A 476 4.98 -13.83 11.61
CA HIS A 476 5.72 -14.84 12.36
C HIS A 476 4.90 -15.57 13.44
N ALA A 477 3.71 -15.06 13.80
CA ALA A 477 2.83 -15.64 14.81
C ALA A 477 1.53 -16.23 14.24
N VAL A 478 1.36 -16.24 12.90
CA VAL A 478 0.19 -16.85 12.24
C VAL A 478 0.05 -18.33 12.63
N THR A 479 -1.18 -18.82 12.74
CA THR A 479 -1.49 -20.25 12.95
C THR A 479 -2.08 -20.84 11.67
N VAL A 480 -1.65 -22.05 11.30
CA VAL A 480 -2.22 -22.80 10.16
C VAL A 480 -2.72 -24.14 10.65
N THR A 481 -3.89 -24.56 10.20
CA THR A 481 -4.47 -25.88 10.52
C THR A 481 -5.21 -26.48 9.35
N THR A 482 -5.08 -27.80 9.18
CA THR A 482 -5.86 -28.62 8.26
C THR A 482 -7.03 -29.32 8.96
N LYS A 483 -7.10 -29.20 10.31
CA LYS A 483 -8.12 -29.84 11.16
C LYS A 483 -8.77 -28.80 12.07
N PRO A 484 -9.61 -27.90 11.52
CA PRO A 484 -10.22 -26.86 12.30
C PRO A 484 -11.18 -27.42 13.33
N ALA A 485 -11.05 -26.96 14.58
CA ALA A 485 -11.97 -27.25 15.66
C ALA A 485 -12.46 -25.94 16.28
N PRO A 486 -13.71 -25.84 16.77
CA PRO A 486 -14.25 -24.60 17.34
C PRO A 486 -13.35 -23.99 18.43
N GLU A 487 -12.71 -24.84 19.24
CA GLU A 487 -11.83 -24.40 20.33
C GLU A 487 -10.55 -23.73 19.82
N THR A 488 -10.03 -24.17 18.67
CA THR A 488 -8.81 -23.59 18.06
C THR A 488 -9.10 -22.31 17.28
N LEU A 489 -10.35 -22.09 16.89
CA LEU A 489 -10.80 -20.94 16.13
C LEU A 489 -11.45 -19.85 17.00
N LYS A 490 -11.66 -20.17 18.28
CA LYS A 490 -12.26 -19.22 19.22
C LYS A 490 -11.41 -17.97 19.39
N ASP A 491 -12.06 -16.80 19.40
CA ASP A 491 -11.46 -15.47 19.57
C ASP A 491 -10.42 -15.12 18.49
N ARG A 492 -10.51 -15.75 17.31
CA ARG A 492 -9.61 -15.55 16.18
C ARG A 492 -10.35 -15.11 14.92
N ASP A 493 -9.67 -14.31 14.10
CA ASP A 493 -10.08 -14.07 12.73
C ASP A 493 -9.59 -15.23 11.85
N VAL A 494 -10.47 -15.73 10.99
CA VAL A 494 -10.23 -16.97 10.25
C VAL A 494 -10.15 -16.74 8.75
N LEU A 495 -9.05 -17.16 8.15
CA LEU A 495 -8.86 -17.14 6.71
C LEU A 495 -8.94 -18.57 6.16
N VAL A 496 -9.91 -18.84 5.30
CA VAL A 496 -10.17 -20.18 4.76
C VAL A 496 -9.73 -20.26 3.31
N PHE A 497 -8.98 -21.30 2.97
CA PHE A 497 -8.64 -21.61 1.57
C PHE A 497 -9.37 -22.88 1.11
N GLY A 498 -10.07 -22.76 -0.01
CA GLY A 498 -10.84 -23.86 -0.58
C GLY A 498 -12.23 -24.05 0.08
N ILE A 499 -12.54 -25.25 0.53
CA ILE A 499 -13.87 -25.58 1.07
C ILE A 499 -14.01 -25.06 2.50
N VAL A 500 -15.10 -24.35 2.77
CA VAL A 500 -15.41 -23.85 4.12
C VAL A 500 -15.80 -25.02 5.02
N PRO A 501 -15.12 -25.22 6.18
CA PRO A 501 -15.45 -26.28 7.11
C PRO A 501 -16.85 -26.12 7.73
N GLU A 502 -17.48 -27.23 8.08
CA GLU A 502 -18.85 -27.25 8.64
C GLU A 502 -19.00 -26.42 9.93
N CYS A 503 -17.96 -26.38 10.78
CA CYS A 503 -17.95 -25.57 12.00
C CYS A 503 -17.95 -24.06 11.75
N LEU A 504 -17.62 -23.61 10.54
CA LEU A 504 -17.64 -22.21 10.11
C LEU A 504 -18.86 -21.87 9.26
N LEU A 505 -19.72 -22.85 8.94
CA LEU A 505 -20.97 -22.57 8.24
C LEU A 505 -21.99 -21.97 9.21
N GLN A 506 -22.56 -20.85 8.85
CA GLN A 506 -23.63 -20.24 9.63
C GLN A 506 -24.91 -21.07 9.50
N LYS A 507 -25.44 -21.51 10.63
CA LYS A 507 -26.70 -22.28 10.70
C LYS A 507 -27.94 -21.39 10.72
N ASN A 508 -27.74 -20.07 10.83
CA ASN A 508 -28.85 -19.13 10.88
C ASN A 508 -29.34 -18.81 9.46
N PRO A 509 -30.62 -19.07 9.12
CA PRO A 509 -31.18 -18.78 7.81
C PRO A 509 -31.19 -17.27 7.46
N GLU A 510 -31.08 -16.38 8.44
CA GLU A 510 -30.97 -14.93 8.22
C GLU A 510 -29.54 -14.48 7.86
N LYS A 511 -28.52 -15.26 8.19
CA LYS A 511 -27.08 -14.96 7.94
C LYS A 511 -26.35 -16.17 7.35
N PRO A 512 -26.69 -16.62 6.17
CA PRO A 512 -26.14 -17.83 5.62
C PRO A 512 -24.72 -17.65 5.07
N THR A 513 -23.92 -18.71 5.18
CA THR A 513 -22.56 -18.77 4.62
C THR A 513 -22.60 -19.26 3.19
N LEU A 514 -21.93 -18.53 2.30
CA LEU A 514 -21.66 -18.99 0.95
C LEU A 514 -20.43 -19.92 0.93
N SER A 515 -20.56 -21.09 0.34
CA SER A 515 -19.42 -21.94 0.01
C SER A 515 -19.48 -22.40 -1.46
N LEU A 516 -18.32 -22.51 -2.09
CA LEU A 516 -18.20 -23.02 -3.44
C LEU A 516 -17.97 -24.54 -3.34
N ASN A 517 -18.89 -25.32 -3.88
CA ASN A 517 -18.67 -26.78 -3.95
C ASN A 517 -17.87 -27.10 -5.22
N PRO A 518 -16.60 -27.55 -5.09
CA PRO A 518 -15.74 -27.83 -6.23
C PRO A 518 -16.25 -28.97 -7.12
N ASP A 519 -16.94 -29.96 -6.54
CA ASP A 519 -17.41 -31.13 -7.27
C ASP A 519 -18.63 -30.84 -8.15
N SER A 520 -19.50 -29.94 -7.69
CA SER A 520 -20.71 -29.56 -8.43
C SER A 520 -20.59 -28.25 -9.22
N ARG A 521 -19.48 -27.51 -9.05
CA ARG A 521 -19.30 -26.14 -9.57
C ARG A 521 -20.45 -25.19 -9.22
N ARG A 522 -21.18 -25.50 -8.15
CA ARG A 522 -22.32 -24.72 -7.68
C ARG A 522 -21.96 -24.00 -6.39
N LEU A 523 -22.53 -22.83 -6.22
CA LEU A 523 -22.52 -22.19 -4.92
C LEU A 523 -23.37 -23.02 -3.96
N ALA A 524 -22.74 -23.63 -2.96
CA ALA A 524 -23.45 -24.35 -1.91
C ALA A 524 -23.95 -23.33 -0.88
N ALA A 525 -25.05 -22.68 -1.23
CA ALA A 525 -25.86 -21.92 -0.30
C ALA A 525 -27.33 -22.23 -0.57
N PRO A 526 -28.20 -22.17 0.42
CA PRO A 526 -29.64 -22.27 0.15
C PRO A 526 -30.04 -21.19 -0.86
N ASP A 527 -30.83 -21.56 -1.88
CA ASP A 527 -31.29 -20.66 -2.96
C ASP A 527 -31.85 -19.31 -2.47
N PHE A 528 -32.41 -19.31 -1.29
CA PHE A 528 -32.95 -18.16 -0.60
C PHE A 528 -31.88 -17.11 -0.26
N VAL A 529 -30.64 -17.51 0.01
CA VAL A 529 -29.54 -16.61 0.42
C VAL A 529 -28.92 -15.93 -0.77
N ILE A 530 -28.69 -16.69 -1.81
CA ILE A 530 -28.24 -16.15 -3.09
C ILE A 530 -29.28 -15.10 -3.53
N ARG A 531 -30.56 -15.40 -3.44
CA ARG A 531 -31.65 -14.47 -3.76
C ARG A 531 -31.65 -13.22 -2.88
N ASN A 532 -31.41 -13.32 -1.57
CA ASN A 532 -31.41 -12.14 -0.69
C ASN A 532 -30.16 -11.27 -0.81
N VAL A 533 -28.98 -11.88 -0.95
CA VAL A 533 -27.75 -11.14 -1.19
C VAL A 533 -27.77 -10.48 -2.58
N LEU A 534 -28.27 -11.17 -3.58
CA LEU A 534 -28.33 -10.70 -4.96
C LEU A 534 -29.55 -9.79 -5.21
N ALA A 535 -30.70 -10.00 -4.57
CA ALA A 535 -31.88 -9.13 -4.71
C ALA A 535 -31.70 -7.74 -4.08
N LYS A 536 -30.84 -7.58 -3.08
CA LYS A 536 -30.44 -6.26 -2.55
C LYS A 536 -29.39 -5.57 -3.42
N ALA A 537 -28.62 -6.31 -4.24
CA ALA A 537 -27.53 -5.79 -5.07
C ALA A 537 -27.89 -5.66 -6.54
N ALA A 538 -28.84 -6.46 -7.02
CA ALA A 538 -29.29 -6.46 -8.41
C ALA A 538 -30.74 -6.02 -8.48
N ALA A 539 -30.99 -4.96 -9.24
CA ALA A 539 -32.34 -4.51 -9.58
C ALA A 539 -33.08 -5.51 -10.50
N ASP A 540 -32.39 -6.55 -11.03
CA ASP A 540 -32.92 -7.52 -11.97
C ASP A 540 -32.61 -8.97 -11.63
N ALA A 541 -33.64 -9.82 -11.58
CA ALA A 541 -33.54 -11.26 -11.37
C ALA A 541 -32.70 -11.99 -12.46
N ASN A 542 -32.53 -11.38 -13.61
CA ASN A 542 -31.73 -11.90 -14.73
C ASN A 542 -30.23 -11.98 -14.41
N ASP A 543 -29.72 -11.11 -13.51
CA ASP A 543 -28.29 -11.10 -13.15
C ASP A 543 -27.91 -12.32 -12.30
N VAL A 544 -28.84 -12.82 -11.47
CA VAL A 544 -28.64 -14.02 -10.62
C VAL A 544 -28.47 -15.28 -11.47
N ASP A 545 -29.32 -15.43 -12.46
CA ASP A 545 -29.28 -16.57 -13.37
C ASP A 545 -28.02 -16.52 -14.25
N GLN A 546 -27.62 -15.34 -14.72
CA GLN A 546 -26.37 -15.15 -15.47
C GLN A 546 -25.12 -15.51 -14.65
N ILE A 547 -25.05 -15.07 -13.39
CA ILE A 547 -23.92 -15.35 -12.52
C ILE A 547 -23.83 -16.85 -12.21
N THR A 548 -24.98 -17.47 -11.91
CA THR A 548 -25.05 -18.91 -11.65
C THR A 548 -24.63 -19.71 -12.89
N ASP A 549 -25.03 -19.27 -14.07
CA ASP A 549 -24.70 -19.86 -15.36
C ASP A 549 -23.22 -19.64 -15.76
N MET A 550 -22.67 -18.43 -15.51
CA MET A 550 -21.25 -18.15 -15.69
C MET A 550 -20.36 -19.02 -14.78
N MET A 551 -20.77 -19.22 -13.52
CA MET A 551 -20.01 -20.04 -12.57
C MET A 551 -20.10 -21.54 -12.90
N ALA A 552 -21.21 -21.98 -13.48
CA ALA A 552 -21.40 -23.37 -13.90
C ALA A 552 -20.56 -23.74 -15.13
N ARG A 553 -20.20 -22.77 -15.98
CA ARG A 553 -19.56 -23.01 -17.28
C ARG A 553 -18.06 -22.74 -17.35
N GLY A 554 -17.47 -22.04 -16.37
CA GLY A 554 -16.08 -21.62 -16.44
C GLY A 554 -15.25 -21.80 -15.17
N PRO A 555 -13.93 -21.55 -15.24
CA PRO A 555 -13.09 -21.51 -14.06
C PRO A 555 -13.51 -20.33 -13.17
N ALA A 556 -13.98 -20.61 -11.96
CA ALA A 556 -14.47 -19.63 -11.02
C ALA A 556 -13.49 -19.40 -9.86
N ALA A 557 -13.39 -18.15 -9.39
CA ALA A 557 -12.70 -17.78 -8.17
C ALA A 557 -13.52 -16.70 -7.44
N ALA A 558 -13.74 -16.91 -6.14
CA ALA A 558 -14.55 -16.00 -5.32
C ALA A 558 -13.91 -15.78 -3.95
N ILE A 559 -14.13 -14.59 -3.41
CA ILE A 559 -13.78 -14.22 -2.04
C ILE A 559 -15.07 -13.87 -1.33
N ALA A 560 -15.33 -14.47 -0.17
CA ALA A 560 -16.52 -14.22 0.64
C ALA A 560 -16.12 -13.84 2.06
N GLY A 561 -16.73 -12.78 2.61
CA GLY A 561 -16.53 -12.33 3.98
C GLY A 561 -17.83 -12.43 4.79
N TYR A 562 -17.73 -12.87 6.05
CA TYR A 562 -18.85 -12.95 6.98
C TYR A 562 -18.38 -12.97 8.44
N GLU A 563 -19.32 -12.75 9.36
CA GLU A 563 -19.06 -12.85 10.81
C GLU A 563 -18.81 -14.29 11.24
N SER A 564 -17.82 -14.51 12.11
CA SER A 564 -17.53 -15.84 12.63
C SER A 564 -18.72 -16.40 13.41
N PRO A 565 -19.20 -17.63 13.09
CA PRO A 565 -20.27 -18.27 13.84
C PRO A 565 -19.82 -18.77 15.22
N ILE A 566 -18.49 -18.78 15.47
CA ILE A 566 -17.89 -19.26 16.72
C ILE A 566 -17.75 -18.12 17.72
N THR A 567 -17.25 -16.97 17.27
CA THR A 567 -17.01 -15.80 18.13
C THR A 567 -17.58 -14.55 17.46
N PRO A 568 -18.63 -13.93 18.05
CA PRO A 568 -19.19 -12.69 17.52
C PRO A 568 -18.13 -11.56 17.44
N GLY A 569 -18.25 -10.74 16.40
CA GLY A 569 -17.31 -9.63 16.14
C GLY A 569 -15.97 -10.06 15.50
N ARG A 570 -15.73 -11.35 15.29
CA ARG A 570 -14.60 -11.87 14.53
C ARG A 570 -14.99 -12.15 13.09
N SER A 571 -14.03 -12.04 12.20
CA SER A 571 -14.22 -12.17 10.75
C SER A 571 -13.80 -13.54 10.23
N VAL A 572 -14.57 -14.03 9.28
CA VAL A 572 -14.16 -15.13 8.41
C VAL A 572 -14.08 -14.61 6.98
N VAL A 573 -12.96 -14.85 6.31
CA VAL A 573 -12.82 -14.62 4.86
C VAL A 573 -12.45 -15.94 4.20
N ALA A 574 -13.26 -16.36 3.24
CA ALA A 574 -13.05 -17.58 2.47
C ALA A 574 -12.60 -17.25 1.04
N LEU A 575 -11.45 -17.78 0.65
CA LEU A 575 -10.92 -17.72 -0.70
C LEU A 575 -11.20 -19.08 -1.38
N MET A 576 -12.11 -19.06 -2.33
CA MET A 576 -12.64 -20.25 -2.96
C MET A 576 -12.37 -20.21 -4.46
N ALA A 577 -11.97 -21.33 -5.03
CA ALA A 577 -11.74 -21.44 -6.46
C ALA A 577 -12.07 -22.85 -6.96
N THR A 578 -12.44 -22.95 -8.24
CA THR A 578 -12.54 -24.24 -8.90
C THR A 578 -11.13 -24.77 -9.19
N PRO A 579 -10.89 -26.08 -9.04
CA PRO A 579 -9.57 -26.66 -9.26
C PRO A 579 -8.92 -26.29 -10.59
N GLY A 580 -7.62 -26.12 -10.58
CA GLY A 580 -6.81 -25.80 -11.75
C GLY A 580 -6.90 -24.34 -12.20
N ALA A 581 -7.66 -24.04 -13.24
CA ALA A 581 -7.71 -22.72 -13.84
C ALA A 581 -8.35 -21.65 -12.94
N GLY A 582 -9.31 -22.01 -12.08
CA GLY A 582 -9.89 -21.11 -11.09
C GLY A 582 -8.87 -20.69 -10.04
N GLU A 583 -8.14 -21.65 -9.48
CA GLU A 583 -7.07 -21.41 -8.51
C GLU A 583 -5.95 -20.54 -9.10
N THR A 584 -5.55 -20.81 -10.35
CA THR A 584 -4.55 -19.99 -11.05
C THR A 584 -5.00 -18.53 -11.15
N LYS A 585 -6.27 -18.28 -11.53
CA LYS A 585 -6.84 -16.94 -11.58
C LYS A 585 -6.85 -16.26 -10.20
N LEU A 586 -7.19 -17.01 -9.14
CA LEU A 586 -7.15 -16.50 -7.78
C LEU A 586 -5.72 -16.08 -7.39
N ILE A 587 -4.73 -16.94 -7.65
CA ILE A 587 -3.33 -16.65 -7.36
C ILE A 587 -2.84 -15.42 -8.13
N ASP A 588 -3.18 -15.30 -9.41
CA ASP A 588 -2.80 -14.16 -10.25
C ASP A 588 -3.37 -12.85 -9.69
N ARG A 589 -4.64 -12.86 -9.27
CA ARG A 589 -5.29 -11.70 -8.64
C ARG A 589 -4.67 -11.35 -7.28
N LEU A 590 -4.30 -12.34 -6.47
CA LEU A 590 -3.63 -12.12 -5.18
C LEU A 590 -2.20 -11.60 -5.34
N ALA A 591 -1.49 -12.05 -6.37
CA ALA A 591 -0.10 -11.68 -6.63
C ALA A 591 0.06 -10.24 -7.14
N ASP A 592 -0.91 -9.74 -7.90
CA ASP A 592 -0.88 -8.37 -8.41
C ASP A 592 -1.35 -7.38 -7.33
N PRO A 593 -0.53 -6.39 -6.93
CA PRO A 593 -0.89 -5.42 -5.90
C PRO A 593 -2.12 -4.56 -6.28
N HIS A 594 -2.40 -4.39 -7.57
CA HIS A 594 -3.50 -3.56 -8.07
C HIS A 594 -4.74 -4.34 -8.48
N ALA A 595 -4.60 -5.64 -8.77
CA ALA A 595 -5.69 -6.44 -9.32
C ALA A 595 -6.90 -6.62 -8.39
N LEU A 596 -6.70 -6.56 -7.07
CA LEU A 596 -7.80 -6.60 -6.10
C LEU A 596 -8.42 -5.22 -5.81
N GLY A 597 -7.97 -4.15 -6.48
CA GLY A 597 -8.49 -2.80 -6.26
C GLY A 597 -9.98 -2.63 -6.57
N ASP A 598 -10.52 -3.48 -7.41
CA ASP A 598 -11.94 -3.56 -7.75
C ASP A 598 -12.74 -4.55 -6.88
N THR A 599 -12.12 -5.22 -5.92
CA THR A 599 -12.77 -6.14 -4.98
C THR A 599 -13.48 -5.37 -3.86
N GLY A 600 -14.72 -5.73 -3.56
CA GLY A 600 -15.50 -5.07 -2.51
C GLY A 600 -16.73 -5.86 -2.09
N GLY A 601 -17.50 -5.28 -1.17
CA GLY A 601 -18.73 -5.89 -0.66
C GLY A 601 -18.50 -7.08 0.26
N THR A 602 -19.48 -7.97 0.31
CA THR A 602 -19.48 -9.19 1.15
C THR A 602 -19.08 -10.44 0.37
N LEU A 603 -19.26 -10.40 -0.97
CA LEU A 603 -18.89 -11.46 -1.90
C LEU A 603 -18.33 -10.81 -3.16
N SER A 604 -17.20 -11.29 -3.64
CA SER A 604 -16.54 -10.82 -4.85
C SER A 604 -16.10 -11.98 -5.73
N PHE A 605 -16.54 -12.00 -6.98
CA PHE A 605 -16.07 -12.94 -7.99
C PHE A 605 -14.87 -12.33 -8.73
N VAL A 606 -13.69 -12.83 -8.39
CA VAL A 606 -12.41 -12.27 -8.85
C VAL A 606 -11.88 -12.92 -10.14
N HIS A 607 -12.59 -13.85 -10.73
CA HIS A 607 -12.22 -14.47 -12.02
C HIS A 607 -12.50 -13.58 -13.23
N ALA A 608 -13.37 -12.60 -13.08
CA ALA A 608 -13.66 -11.58 -14.08
C ALA A 608 -12.82 -10.31 -13.84
N SER A 609 -12.68 -9.47 -14.85
CA SER A 609 -12.08 -8.13 -14.75
C SER A 609 -12.98 -7.14 -15.49
N PRO A 610 -13.62 -6.17 -14.79
CA PRO A 610 -13.56 -5.96 -13.34
C PRO A 610 -14.22 -7.08 -12.52
N ALA A 611 -13.89 -7.16 -11.23
CA ALA A 611 -14.50 -8.11 -10.31
C ALA A 611 -16.00 -7.82 -10.13
N LEU A 612 -16.78 -8.88 -10.00
CA LEU A 612 -18.22 -8.76 -9.78
C LEU A 612 -18.50 -8.80 -8.27
N ASN A 613 -18.97 -7.68 -7.71
CA ASN A 613 -19.11 -7.48 -6.27
C ASN A 613 -20.57 -7.46 -5.84
N PHE A 614 -20.86 -8.09 -4.72
CA PHE A 614 -22.17 -8.09 -4.09
C PHE A 614 -22.08 -7.52 -2.68
N TYR A 615 -23.00 -6.65 -2.34
CA TYR A 615 -23.04 -5.92 -1.08
C TYR A 615 -24.25 -6.35 -0.27
N ALA A 616 -24.03 -6.77 0.99
CA ALA A 616 -25.07 -6.95 1.97
C ALA A 616 -24.98 -5.85 3.04
N GLU A 617 -26.03 -5.69 3.83
CA GLU A 617 -25.96 -4.82 5.00
C GLU A 617 -24.89 -5.31 5.98
N PRO A 618 -24.18 -4.41 6.68
CA PRO A 618 -23.22 -4.80 7.69
C PRO A 618 -23.86 -5.71 8.73
N SER A 619 -23.25 -6.86 8.96
CA SER A 619 -23.76 -7.83 9.95
C SER A 619 -23.17 -7.61 11.34
N TYR A 620 -22.00 -6.99 11.41
CA TYR A 620 -21.26 -6.66 12.63
C TYR A 620 -20.34 -5.45 12.40
N TYR A 621 -19.72 -5.00 13.47
CA TYR A 621 -18.77 -3.89 13.42
C TYR A 621 -17.45 -4.34 14.04
N SER A 622 -16.33 -3.94 13.44
CA SER A 622 -15.00 -4.11 14.02
C SER A 622 -14.58 -2.80 14.69
N GLY A 623 -14.00 -2.90 15.90
CA GLY A 623 -13.62 -1.74 16.71
C GLY A 623 -14.77 -1.12 17.50
N ASP A 624 -14.46 -0.08 18.27
CA ASP A 624 -15.39 0.56 19.19
C ASP A 624 -15.51 2.06 18.96
N LEU A 625 -16.75 2.56 18.96
CA LEU A 625 -17.08 3.98 19.02
C LEU A 625 -17.74 4.33 20.36
N PRO A 626 -17.47 5.52 20.94
CA PRO A 626 -18.25 6.07 22.02
C PRO A 626 -19.74 6.11 21.66
N TRP A 627 -20.61 5.95 22.67
CA TRP A 627 -22.05 5.83 22.46
C TRP A 627 -22.66 6.99 21.64
N HIS A 628 -22.18 8.23 21.83
CA HIS A 628 -22.66 9.42 21.11
C HIS A 628 -22.23 9.40 19.62
N GLN A 629 -21.03 8.91 19.30
CA GLN A 629 -20.58 8.78 17.93
C GLN A 629 -21.23 7.58 17.23
N ARG A 630 -21.48 6.50 17.97
CA ARG A 630 -22.26 5.35 17.48
C ARG A 630 -23.70 5.75 17.16
N LEU A 631 -24.30 6.60 18.01
CA LEU A 631 -25.63 7.17 17.74
C LEU A 631 -25.61 8.06 16.49
N TRP A 632 -24.60 8.94 16.39
CA TRP A 632 -24.43 9.82 15.23
C TRP A 632 -24.24 9.04 13.93
N PHE A 633 -23.41 7.99 13.95
CA PHE A 633 -23.21 7.11 12.81
C PHE A 633 -24.53 6.45 12.35
N ARG A 634 -25.34 5.93 13.30
CA ARG A 634 -26.66 5.35 13.00
C ARG A 634 -27.65 6.38 12.44
N LEU A 635 -27.60 7.61 12.91
CA LEU A 635 -28.47 8.68 12.41
C LEU A 635 -28.11 9.07 10.97
N LEU A 636 -26.81 9.09 10.64
CA LEU A 636 -26.35 9.37 9.26
C LEU A 636 -26.73 8.26 8.28
N ASP A 637 -26.73 7.02 8.74
CA ASP A 637 -27.13 5.85 7.94
C ASP A 637 -28.64 5.78 7.66
N SER A 638 -29.45 6.50 8.45
CA SER A 638 -30.91 6.53 8.34
C SER A 638 -31.47 7.95 8.17
N PRO A 639 -31.55 8.49 6.94
CA PRO A 639 -31.98 9.87 6.70
C PRO A 639 -33.36 10.22 7.29
N LEU A 640 -34.30 9.27 7.29
CA LEU A 640 -35.61 9.45 7.88
C LEU A 640 -35.56 9.63 9.42
N LEU A 641 -34.68 8.88 10.07
CA LEU A 641 -34.49 8.94 11.52
C LEU A 641 -33.83 10.27 11.91
N LEU A 642 -32.89 10.77 11.07
CA LEU A 642 -32.26 12.08 11.24
C LEU A 642 -33.28 13.20 11.14
N VAL A 643 -34.20 13.17 10.15
CA VAL A 643 -35.26 14.16 9.97
C VAL A 643 -36.21 14.13 11.18
N LEU A 644 -36.63 12.95 11.64
CA LEU A 644 -37.48 12.79 12.83
C LEU A 644 -36.82 13.35 14.09
N CYS A 645 -35.55 12.99 14.35
CA CYS A 645 -34.79 13.50 15.49
C CYS A 645 -34.65 15.03 15.45
N THR A 646 -34.38 15.60 14.27
CA THR A 646 -34.28 17.05 14.09
C THR A 646 -35.64 17.72 14.38
N PHE A 647 -36.73 17.17 13.89
CA PHE A 647 -38.09 17.66 14.17
C PHE A 647 -38.40 17.66 15.69
N PHE A 648 -38.12 16.53 16.37
CA PHE A 648 -38.33 16.43 17.81
C PHE A 648 -37.43 17.40 18.59
N ALA A 649 -36.18 17.60 18.17
CA ALA A 649 -35.28 18.56 18.81
C ALA A 649 -35.80 20.02 18.70
N ILE A 650 -36.32 20.39 17.52
CA ILE A 650 -36.95 21.73 17.32
C ILE A 650 -38.16 21.91 18.21
N VAL A 651 -39.06 20.92 18.28
CA VAL A 651 -40.25 20.95 19.15
C VAL A 651 -39.85 21.07 20.61
N LEU A 652 -38.85 20.27 21.05
CA LEU A 652 -38.35 20.31 22.44
C LEU A 652 -37.75 21.68 22.77
N MET A 653 -36.95 22.24 21.85
CA MET A 653 -36.37 23.58 22.01
C MET A 653 -37.49 24.65 22.14
N GLY A 654 -38.55 24.52 21.35
CA GLY A 654 -39.72 25.39 21.44
C GLY A 654 -40.37 25.33 22.84
N PHE A 655 -40.55 24.12 23.39
CA PHE A 655 -41.06 23.95 24.74
C PHE A 655 -40.14 24.52 25.83
N ILE A 656 -38.83 24.36 25.70
CA ILE A 656 -37.84 24.92 26.62
C ILE A 656 -37.90 26.45 26.60
N ILE A 657 -37.92 27.06 25.41
CA ILE A 657 -38.01 28.52 25.25
C ILE A 657 -39.32 29.03 25.83
N TYR A 658 -40.44 28.35 25.54
CA TYR A 658 -41.75 28.69 26.13
C TYR A 658 -41.72 28.62 27.65
N GLY A 659 -41.17 27.55 28.23
CA GLY A 659 -41.02 27.36 29.66
C GLY A 659 -40.18 28.46 30.33
N LEU A 660 -39.04 28.83 29.69
CA LEU A 660 -38.19 29.93 30.16
C LEU A 660 -38.90 31.29 30.11
N MET A 661 -39.62 31.57 29.04
CA MET A 661 -40.40 32.79 28.89
C MET A 661 -41.54 32.85 29.92
N TYR A 662 -42.22 31.71 30.15
CA TYR A 662 -43.28 31.60 31.17
C TYR A 662 -42.71 31.82 32.59
N ALA A 663 -41.59 31.21 32.91
CA ALA A 663 -40.93 31.37 34.20
C ALA A 663 -40.44 32.83 34.39
N HIS A 664 -39.91 33.46 33.35
CA HIS A 664 -39.49 34.86 33.36
C HIS A 664 -40.69 35.83 33.58
N ASN A 665 -41.80 35.61 32.87
CA ASN A 665 -43.02 36.39 33.05
C ASN A 665 -43.60 36.22 34.47
N LYS A 666 -43.63 35.03 35.01
CA LYS A 666 -44.08 34.76 36.36
C LYS A 666 -43.20 35.41 37.42
N ARG A 667 -41.90 35.51 37.21
CA ARG A 667 -40.99 36.29 38.09
C ARG A 667 -41.25 37.79 38.00
N ARG A 668 -41.47 38.36 36.82
CA ARG A 668 -41.81 39.78 36.63
C ARG A 668 -43.11 40.15 37.33
N LEU A 669 -44.17 39.29 37.20
CA LEU A 669 -45.46 39.51 37.86
C LEU A 669 -45.35 39.43 39.39
N ARG A 670 -44.48 38.58 39.93
CA ARG A 670 -44.23 38.49 41.39
C ARG A 670 -43.54 39.75 41.89
N ILE A 671 -42.53 40.27 41.17
CA ILE A 671 -41.82 41.52 41.53
C ILE A 671 -42.79 42.71 41.50
N ALA A 672 -43.62 42.83 40.47
CA ALA A 672 -44.62 43.88 40.34
C ALA A 672 -45.70 43.82 41.45
N LYS A 673 -46.07 42.61 41.90
CA LYS A 673 -47.00 42.43 43.03
C LYS A 673 -46.39 42.85 44.37
N THR A 674 -45.11 42.49 44.60
CA THR A 674 -44.36 42.89 45.82
C THR A 674 -44.11 44.40 45.92
N GLU A 675 -43.95 45.10 44.82
CA GLU A 675 -43.88 46.56 44.79
C GLU A 675 -45.23 47.22 45.05
N ARG A 676 -46.32 46.65 44.55
CA ARG A 676 -47.69 47.16 44.78
C ARG A 676 -48.14 46.97 46.20
N ASP A 677 -47.69 45.94 46.90
CA ASP A 677 -47.99 45.68 48.32
C ASP A 677 -47.10 46.51 49.28
N ARG A 678 -46.13 47.25 48.74
CA ARG A 678 -45.26 48.17 49.49
C ARG A 678 -45.61 49.65 49.34
N LEU A 679 -46.47 50.03 48.39
CA LEU A 679 -47.07 51.34 48.22
C LEU A 679 -48.45 51.39 48.91
#